data_963e3717b0d31396ca4c3ed99990ade0
#
_entry.id   963e3717b0d31396ca4c3ed99990ade0
#
_cell.length_a   1.000
_cell.length_b   1.000
_cell.length_c   1.000
_cell.angle_alpha   90.00
_cell.angle_beta   90.00
_cell.angle_gamma   90.00
#
_symmetry.space_group_name_H-M   'P 1'
#
loop_
_entity.id
_entity.type
_entity.pdbx_description
1 polymer ?
#
loop_
_entity_poly.entity_id
_entity_poly.type
_entity_poly.pdbx_seq_one_letter_code
_entity_poly.pdbx_strand_id
1 'polypeptide(L)'
;MSENLEKTYNPKAIEAKLYEKWCDNKYFHAEVDRSKKPFTTVMPPPNITGKLHMGHALDNTLQDILIRYKRMQGYNALWIPGTDHAAISTEVKVTNQLKEEGIDKKELGREKFLERTWQWKEEYAGTIEGQLKKLGVSCDWDRERFTMDEGCSKAVEEVFIKLYNEGYIYKGSRIINWCPVCKTSLSDAEVEHEEQDGFFWHIKYPIVGTDDYLEIATTRPETLLGDTAIAVHPDDERYKDIVGKMCKLPLTDREIPIVADYYVDKEFGTGAVKITPAHDPNDFEVGKRHNLPEINIMNDDATINEQYGGKYAGMDRYEARKAMVADLEEQGYLVKVVPHSHNVGTHDRCHTTVEPMIKQQWFVKMEELAKPAIEAIKNGDLRFVPERFNKIYLHWLENIRDWCISRQIWWGHRIPAYYCDECGEVVVGHGAPEKCPKCGCTHFTQDEDTLYTWFSSALWPFSTLGWPDQTEDLDYFYPTDVLVTGYDIIFFWVIRMVFSGYAHTGKAPFHTVFIHGLVRDSQGRKMSKSLGNGIDPLEIIDQYGADALRMTLMTGNAPGNDMRFYNERVEASRNFANKVWNASRFIMMNLDEKELKKPANFEKRPADCWIMSKCNSLVKDVTENMDKFELGIALSKIYDFMWDEFCDWYIEMAKYPIYHADEDPEAANAALWTLREVLKKSLKLLHPYMPFVTEEIYSKLVPEEESLMMSDWPVYEEEWNFPVDENIVDHYKEIIRGIRNVRAEMNVPNSRKATAFVVCEDEELGAGLALLGHAAQNMAALNELVIQKDKSGIADDAVSIVVPDATVYLPLEELIDFEQEIERLTKEEARLTKEIARSNGMLNNEKFVSKAPAAKVQEERDKLETYQQMMAQVKERLEGLKAKQS
;
A
#
# COMPACT_ATOMS: atom_id res chain seq x y z
N MET A 1 -16.24 9.89 40.18
CA MET A 1 -17.00 10.59 39.12
C MET A 1 -16.39 10.14 37.81
N SER A 2 -17.11 9.35 37.00
CA SER A 2 -16.66 9.03 35.66
C SER A 2 -16.54 10.35 34.88
N GLU A 3 -15.36 10.68 34.39
CA GLU A 3 -15.19 11.85 33.54
C GLU A 3 -15.99 11.59 32.26
N ASN A 4 -17.10 12.30 32.08
CA ASN A 4 -17.91 12.17 30.87
C ASN A 4 -17.12 12.57 29.63
N LEU A 5 -17.35 11.84 28.53
CA LEU A 5 -16.81 12.20 27.23
C LEU A 5 -17.25 13.61 26.81
N GLU A 6 -16.34 14.38 26.22
CA GLU A 6 -16.63 15.69 25.61
C GLU A 6 -17.77 15.58 24.57
N LYS A 7 -18.44 16.69 24.27
CA LYS A 7 -19.57 16.70 23.35
C LYS A 7 -19.19 16.22 21.94
N THR A 8 -17.96 16.49 21.52
CA THR A 8 -17.43 16.12 20.19
C THR A 8 -16.05 15.53 20.33
N TYR A 9 -15.74 14.52 19.51
CA TYR A 9 -14.41 13.97 19.43
C TYR A 9 -13.42 14.98 18.84
N ASN A 10 -12.34 15.24 19.56
CA ASN A 10 -11.27 16.14 19.12
C ASN A 10 -9.91 15.40 19.12
N PRO A 11 -9.47 14.84 17.97
CA PRO A 11 -8.21 14.14 17.87
C PRO A 11 -7.00 14.93 18.37
N LYS A 12 -6.92 16.23 18.04
CA LYS A 12 -5.79 17.09 18.42
C LYS A 12 -5.58 17.23 19.93
N ALA A 13 -6.66 17.13 20.69
CA ALA A 13 -6.57 17.21 22.15
C ALA A 13 -6.20 15.88 22.84
N ILE A 14 -6.33 14.77 22.11
CA ILE A 14 -6.28 13.42 22.66
C ILE A 14 -5.03 12.66 22.19
N GLU A 15 -4.76 12.64 20.88
CA GLU A 15 -3.78 11.75 20.25
C GLU A 15 -2.37 11.90 20.83
N ALA A 16 -1.86 13.12 20.92
CA ALA A 16 -0.51 13.37 21.45
C ALA A 16 -0.35 12.90 22.90
N LYS A 17 -1.34 13.18 23.75
CA LYS A 17 -1.32 12.80 25.17
C LYS A 17 -1.37 11.28 25.38
N LEU A 18 -2.21 10.59 24.59
CA LEU A 18 -2.31 9.14 24.67
C LEU A 18 -1.03 8.49 24.21
N TYR A 19 -0.44 9.00 23.11
CA TYR A 19 0.81 8.45 22.58
C TYR A 19 1.96 8.61 23.57
N GLU A 20 2.10 9.79 24.20
CA GLU A 20 3.07 10.04 25.25
C GLU A 20 2.87 9.08 26.43
N LYS A 21 1.62 8.91 26.90
CA LYS A 21 1.28 7.96 27.95
C LYS A 21 1.70 6.52 27.61
N TRP A 22 1.48 6.07 26.36
CA TRP A 22 1.87 4.73 25.94
C TRP A 22 3.40 4.54 25.92
N CYS A 23 4.15 5.56 25.48
CA CYS A 23 5.60 5.56 25.51
C CYS A 23 6.15 5.56 26.93
N ASP A 24 5.63 6.43 27.80
CA ASP A 24 6.08 6.55 29.20
C ASP A 24 5.86 5.26 29.99
N ASN A 25 4.75 4.57 29.74
CA ASN A 25 4.45 3.27 30.34
C ASN A 25 5.12 2.09 29.64
N LYS A 26 5.89 2.33 28.56
CA LYS A 26 6.61 1.30 27.79
C LYS A 26 5.73 0.16 27.26
N TYR A 27 4.48 0.46 26.88
CA TYR A 27 3.55 -0.57 26.37
C TYR A 27 3.99 -1.19 25.04
N PHE A 28 4.92 -0.54 24.32
CA PHE A 28 5.48 -1.04 23.06
C PHE A 28 6.74 -1.89 23.25
N HIS A 29 7.35 -1.83 24.44
CA HIS A 29 8.62 -2.51 24.72
C HIS A 29 8.40 -4.01 24.96
N ALA A 30 9.26 -4.83 24.37
CA ALA A 30 9.25 -6.27 24.52
C ALA A 30 10.62 -6.77 24.99
N GLU A 31 10.65 -7.44 26.16
CA GLU A 31 11.83 -8.16 26.66
C GLU A 31 11.67 -9.65 26.46
N VAL A 32 12.77 -10.38 26.51
CA VAL A 32 12.74 -11.84 26.42
C VAL A 32 11.92 -12.43 27.57
N ASP A 33 10.79 -13.00 27.22
CA ASP A 33 9.89 -13.72 28.15
C ASP A 33 9.54 -15.09 27.59
N ARG A 34 10.27 -16.10 28.02
CA ARG A 34 10.10 -17.49 27.54
C ARG A 34 8.78 -18.16 27.99
N SER A 35 7.98 -17.49 28.83
CA SER A 35 6.63 -17.95 29.17
C SER A 35 5.62 -17.61 28.09
N LYS A 36 5.93 -16.65 27.21
CA LYS A 36 5.07 -16.19 26.12
C LYS A 36 5.65 -16.64 24.77
N LYS A 37 4.78 -16.79 23.79
CA LYS A 37 5.19 -17.00 22.40
C LYS A 37 5.57 -15.64 21.79
N PRO A 38 6.76 -15.50 21.17
CA PRO A 38 7.10 -14.27 20.48
C PRO A 38 6.24 -14.07 19.22
N PHE A 39 6.03 -12.82 18.85
CA PHE A 39 5.59 -12.42 17.52
C PHE A 39 6.41 -11.20 17.12
N THR A 40 7.23 -11.38 16.12
CA THR A 40 8.24 -10.37 15.74
C THR A 40 8.03 -9.89 14.31
N THR A 41 8.12 -8.58 14.11
CA THR A 41 8.25 -7.97 12.80
C THR A 41 9.32 -6.88 12.83
N VAL A 42 9.95 -6.65 11.68
CA VAL A 42 10.89 -5.54 11.48
C VAL A 42 10.26 -4.52 10.55
N MET A 43 10.35 -3.25 10.90
CA MET A 43 9.90 -2.17 10.04
C MET A 43 10.78 -2.12 8.78
N PRO A 44 10.21 -2.07 7.56
CA PRO A 44 10.98 -1.66 6.40
C PRO A 44 11.58 -0.28 6.67
N PRO A 45 12.91 -0.18 6.83
CA PRO A 45 13.50 1.04 7.35
C PRO A 45 13.37 2.18 6.33
N PRO A 46 12.63 3.26 6.64
CA PRO A 46 12.51 4.38 5.71
C PRO A 46 13.86 5.02 5.41
N ASN A 47 14.03 5.39 4.14
CA ASN A 47 15.21 6.12 3.69
C ASN A 47 15.26 7.53 4.29
N ILE A 48 16.41 7.96 4.82
CA ILE A 48 16.62 9.32 5.34
C ILE A 48 16.71 10.38 4.22
N THR A 49 15.95 10.22 3.14
CA THR A 49 15.97 11.10 1.96
C THR A 49 14.87 12.16 1.94
N GLY A 50 14.02 12.18 2.96
CA GLY A 50 12.93 13.14 3.10
C GLY A 50 11.81 12.62 4.02
N LYS A 51 10.71 13.37 4.02
CA LYS A 51 9.51 13.03 4.80
C LYS A 51 8.83 11.78 4.26
N LEU A 52 8.14 11.07 5.14
CA LEU A 52 7.29 9.94 4.79
C LEU A 52 6.14 10.39 3.88
N HIS A 53 5.69 9.47 3.03
CA HIS A 53 4.56 9.65 2.12
C HIS A 53 3.46 8.63 2.43
N MET A 54 2.34 8.70 1.69
CA MET A 54 1.16 7.88 1.92
C MET A 54 1.43 6.35 1.84
N GLY A 55 2.39 5.93 1.01
CA GLY A 55 2.83 4.52 0.96
C GLY A 55 3.43 4.03 2.28
N HIS A 56 4.26 4.86 2.93
CA HIS A 56 4.78 4.55 4.26
C HIS A 56 3.68 4.52 5.33
N ALA A 57 2.67 5.41 5.22
CA ALA A 57 1.54 5.40 6.14
C ALA A 57 0.74 4.09 6.01
N LEU A 58 0.53 3.58 4.78
CA LEU A 58 -0.12 2.29 4.54
C LEU A 58 0.71 1.14 5.14
N ASP A 59 1.98 1.05 4.79
CA ASP A 59 2.90 0.00 5.23
C ASP A 59 2.96 -0.10 6.75
N ASN A 60 3.16 1.04 7.43
CA ASN A 60 3.24 1.07 8.89
C ASN A 60 1.88 0.83 9.56
N THR A 61 0.76 1.24 8.95
CA THR A 61 -0.57 0.95 9.48
C THR A 61 -0.86 -0.56 9.46
N LEU A 62 -0.49 -1.26 8.38
CA LEU A 62 -0.65 -2.72 8.28
C LEU A 62 0.14 -3.45 9.37
N GLN A 63 1.41 -3.06 9.58
CA GLN A 63 2.26 -3.63 10.62
C GLN A 63 1.70 -3.37 12.02
N ASP A 64 1.26 -2.13 12.29
CA ASP A 64 0.72 -1.74 13.59
C ASP A 64 -0.55 -2.50 13.94
N ILE A 65 -1.44 -2.72 12.97
CA ILE A 65 -2.65 -3.53 13.16
C ILE A 65 -2.28 -4.95 13.58
N LEU A 66 -1.32 -5.59 12.92
CA LEU A 66 -0.90 -6.95 13.24
C LEU A 66 -0.25 -7.02 14.63
N ILE A 67 0.62 -6.06 14.96
CA ILE A 67 1.29 -6.00 16.26
C ILE A 67 0.31 -5.78 17.40
N ARG A 68 -0.63 -4.83 17.27
CA ARG A 68 -1.68 -4.60 18.30
C ARG A 68 -2.56 -5.82 18.46
N TYR A 69 -2.99 -6.44 17.39
CA TYR A 69 -3.76 -7.67 17.41
C TYR A 69 -3.03 -8.80 18.15
N LYS A 70 -1.77 -9.07 17.82
CA LYS A 70 -0.98 -10.12 18.45
C LYS A 70 -0.66 -9.82 19.92
N ARG A 71 -0.41 -8.55 20.26
CA ARG A 71 -0.23 -8.12 21.66
C ARG A 71 -1.47 -8.42 22.49
N MET A 72 -2.65 -8.08 21.99
CA MET A 72 -3.93 -8.38 22.65
C MET A 72 -4.24 -9.89 22.72
N GLN A 73 -3.65 -10.70 21.82
CA GLN A 73 -3.72 -12.17 21.92
C GLN A 73 -2.73 -12.77 22.94
N GLY A 74 -2.00 -11.95 23.67
CA GLY A 74 -1.06 -12.39 24.70
C GLY A 74 0.32 -12.80 24.18
N TYR A 75 0.64 -12.57 22.89
CA TYR A 75 1.99 -12.76 22.38
C TYR A 75 2.95 -11.72 22.97
N ASN A 76 4.22 -12.10 23.08
CA ASN A 76 5.29 -11.15 23.30
C ASN A 76 5.62 -10.49 21.96
N ALA A 77 4.93 -9.38 21.66
CA ALA A 77 4.93 -8.75 20.36
C ALA A 77 6.04 -7.71 20.25
N LEU A 78 7.03 -7.96 19.38
CA LEU A 78 8.14 -7.07 19.10
C LEU A 78 8.05 -6.51 17.68
N TRP A 79 8.01 -5.19 17.57
CA TRP A 79 8.14 -4.47 16.31
C TRP A 79 9.35 -3.54 16.37
N ILE A 80 10.39 -3.89 15.59
CA ILE A 80 11.65 -3.15 15.59
C ILE A 80 11.57 -2.01 14.57
N PRO A 81 11.65 -0.74 15.01
CA PRO A 81 11.75 0.41 14.12
C PRO A 81 13.19 0.67 13.68
N GLY A 82 13.33 1.48 12.64
CA GLY A 82 14.64 1.99 12.24
C GLY A 82 14.59 2.77 10.94
N THR A 83 15.77 3.23 10.49
CA THR A 83 15.95 4.00 9.27
C THR A 83 17.10 3.46 8.44
N ASP A 84 17.02 3.65 7.10
CA ASP A 84 18.05 3.25 6.16
C ASP A 84 18.87 4.46 5.71
N HIS A 85 20.20 4.27 5.63
CA HIS A 85 21.13 5.30 5.18
C HIS A 85 20.97 5.64 3.69
N ALA A 86 20.36 4.77 2.90
CA ALA A 86 19.99 4.97 1.50
C ALA A 86 21.12 5.52 0.62
N ALA A 87 22.29 5.00 0.80
CA ALA A 87 23.58 5.29 0.13
C ALA A 87 23.54 6.36 -0.99
N ILE A 88 23.28 5.98 -2.25
CA ILE A 88 23.25 6.90 -3.41
C ILE A 88 22.21 8.01 -3.22
N SER A 89 21.01 7.66 -2.78
CA SER A 89 19.90 8.62 -2.68
C SER A 89 20.21 9.75 -1.69
N THR A 90 20.78 9.42 -0.55
CA THR A 90 21.19 10.40 0.47
C THR A 90 22.38 11.23 -0.02
N GLU A 91 23.37 10.59 -0.64
CA GLU A 91 24.53 11.30 -1.19
C GLU A 91 24.11 12.34 -2.24
N VAL A 92 23.19 11.99 -3.14
CA VAL A 92 22.63 12.93 -4.14
C VAL A 92 21.92 14.10 -3.46
N LYS A 93 21.12 13.85 -2.41
CA LYS A 93 20.41 14.91 -1.68
C LYS A 93 21.37 15.89 -1.00
N VAL A 94 22.34 15.38 -0.26
CA VAL A 94 23.35 16.21 0.42
C VAL A 94 24.22 16.96 -0.60
N THR A 95 24.60 16.31 -1.71
CA THR A 95 25.36 16.97 -2.80
C THR A 95 24.55 18.12 -3.41
N ASN A 96 23.26 17.96 -3.63
CA ASN A 96 22.41 19.02 -4.18
C ASN A 96 22.26 20.18 -3.18
N GLN A 97 22.09 19.88 -1.89
CA GLN A 97 22.06 20.91 -0.85
C GLN A 97 23.37 21.72 -0.82
N LEU A 98 24.53 21.04 -0.89
CA LEU A 98 25.83 21.73 -0.95
C LEU A 98 25.96 22.63 -2.18
N LYS A 99 25.47 22.18 -3.34
CA LYS A 99 25.45 22.99 -4.58
C LYS A 99 24.58 24.25 -4.42
N GLU A 100 23.43 24.15 -3.77
CA GLU A 100 22.56 25.29 -3.46
C GLU A 100 23.26 26.28 -2.51
N GLU A 101 24.11 25.77 -1.60
CA GLU A 101 24.98 26.59 -0.72
C GLU A 101 26.22 27.12 -1.46
N GLY A 102 26.46 26.75 -2.71
CA GLY A 102 27.63 27.18 -3.50
C GLY A 102 28.91 26.41 -3.16
N ILE A 103 28.80 25.22 -2.57
CA ILE A 103 29.93 24.41 -2.11
C ILE A 103 30.10 23.22 -3.07
N ASP A 104 31.31 23.05 -3.62
CA ASP A 104 31.66 21.85 -4.40
C ASP A 104 32.05 20.70 -3.47
N LYS A 105 31.45 19.53 -3.69
CA LYS A 105 31.67 18.31 -2.90
C LYS A 105 33.15 17.90 -2.87
N LYS A 106 33.86 17.99 -4.03
CA LYS A 106 35.25 17.56 -4.14
C LYS A 106 36.19 18.51 -3.39
N GLU A 107 35.89 19.81 -3.44
CA GLU A 107 36.65 20.84 -2.70
C GLU A 107 36.43 20.70 -1.19
N LEU A 108 35.22 20.31 -0.75
CA LEU A 108 34.91 20.06 0.65
C LEU A 108 35.70 18.87 1.20
N GLY A 109 35.90 17.84 0.42
CA GLY A 109 36.58 16.58 0.78
C GLY A 109 35.68 15.60 1.53
N ARG A 110 36.14 14.30 1.54
CA ARG A 110 35.33 13.17 2.03
C ARG A 110 34.92 13.32 3.51
N GLU A 111 35.84 13.71 4.39
CA GLU A 111 35.57 13.78 5.83
C GLU A 111 34.46 14.79 6.15
N LYS A 112 34.60 16.02 5.64
CA LYS A 112 33.60 17.07 5.87
C LYS A 112 32.27 16.79 5.19
N PHE A 113 32.28 16.11 4.04
CA PHE A 113 31.08 15.64 3.39
C PHE A 113 30.32 14.62 4.25
N LEU A 114 31.05 13.67 4.85
CA LEU A 114 30.47 12.69 5.78
C LEU A 114 29.91 13.34 7.04
N GLU A 115 30.60 14.33 7.61
CA GLU A 115 30.06 15.12 8.74
C GLU A 115 28.73 15.79 8.40
N ARG A 116 28.60 16.39 7.21
CA ARG A 116 27.34 16.99 6.72
C ARG A 116 26.26 15.93 6.52
N THR A 117 26.62 14.76 6.05
CA THR A 117 25.67 13.67 5.83
C THR A 117 25.18 13.08 7.14
N TRP A 118 26.03 12.99 8.18
CA TRP A 118 25.59 12.62 9.53
C TRP A 118 24.62 13.66 10.14
N GLN A 119 24.86 14.96 9.95
CA GLN A 119 23.93 16.01 10.35
C GLN A 119 22.57 15.86 9.64
N TRP A 120 22.61 15.62 8.34
CA TRP A 120 21.40 15.30 7.54
C TRP A 120 20.63 14.10 8.12
N LYS A 121 21.35 13.03 8.48
CA LYS A 121 20.76 11.83 9.10
C LYS A 121 20.01 12.18 10.39
N GLU A 122 20.62 12.94 11.29
CA GLU A 122 19.97 13.31 12.56
C GLU A 122 18.68 14.11 12.33
N GLU A 123 18.69 15.07 11.43
CA GLU A 123 17.52 15.88 11.08
C GLU A 123 16.37 15.03 10.52
N TYR A 124 16.67 14.18 9.53
CA TYR A 124 15.63 13.44 8.84
C TYR A 124 15.16 12.20 9.60
N ALA A 125 16.01 11.54 10.35
CA ALA A 125 15.61 10.45 11.23
C ALA A 125 14.63 10.96 12.30
N GLY A 126 14.93 12.07 12.98
CA GLY A 126 14.02 12.68 13.93
C GLY A 126 12.70 13.15 13.32
N THR A 127 12.73 13.63 12.07
CA THR A 127 11.50 13.97 11.34
C THR A 127 10.63 12.73 11.07
N ILE A 128 11.23 11.65 10.61
CA ILE A 128 10.56 10.36 10.32
C ILE A 128 9.96 9.79 11.60
N GLU A 129 10.73 9.75 12.69
CA GLU A 129 10.25 9.31 14.01
C GLU A 129 9.02 10.11 14.45
N GLY A 130 9.08 11.44 14.35
CA GLY A 130 7.96 12.32 14.68
C GLY A 130 6.71 12.05 13.83
N GLN A 131 6.87 11.74 12.54
CA GLN A 131 5.77 11.37 11.64
C GLN A 131 5.14 10.02 12.01
N LEU A 132 5.97 9.02 12.34
CA LEU A 132 5.52 7.70 12.77
C LEU A 132 4.76 7.78 14.10
N LYS A 133 5.25 8.57 15.06
CA LYS A 133 4.57 8.82 16.34
C LYS A 133 3.20 9.46 16.15
N LYS A 134 3.09 10.43 15.25
CA LYS A 134 1.80 11.06 14.91
C LYS A 134 0.82 10.08 14.24
N LEU A 135 1.32 9.12 13.45
CA LEU A 135 0.49 8.05 12.86
C LEU A 135 0.00 7.05 13.92
N GLY A 136 0.59 7.05 15.11
CA GLY A 136 0.22 6.18 16.21
C GLY A 136 0.80 4.78 16.15
N VAL A 137 1.97 4.59 15.50
CA VAL A 137 2.61 3.28 15.41
C VAL A 137 3.14 2.82 16.77
N SER A 138 2.94 1.55 17.10
CA SER A 138 3.29 0.94 18.40
C SER A 138 4.56 0.09 18.33
N CYS A 139 5.61 0.62 17.67
CA CYS A 139 6.92 -0.02 17.60
C CYS A 139 7.74 0.24 18.88
N ASP A 140 8.71 -0.61 19.13
CA ASP A 140 9.60 -0.54 20.30
C ASP A 140 10.71 0.50 20.09
N TRP A 141 10.48 1.74 20.50
CA TRP A 141 11.42 2.86 20.34
C TRP A 141 12.73 2.67 21.13
N ASP A 142 12.74 1.86 22.20
CA ASP A 142 13.97 1.54 22.92
C ASP A 142 14.93 0.65 22.07
N ARG A 143 14.42 0.07 20.96
CA ARG A 143 15.13 -0.78 20.02
C ARG A 143 15.27 -0.17 18.63
N GLU A 144 15.18 1.16 18.53
CA GLU A 144 15.38 1.85 17.24
C GLU A 144 16.78 1.58 16.70
N ARG A 145 16.86 1.26 15.41
CA ARG A 145 18.12 0.93 14.72
C ARG A 145 18.33 1.83 13.49
N PHE A 146 19.58 1.93 13.12
CA PHE A 146 20.00 2.57 11.87
C PHE A 146 20.93 1.62 11.12
N THR A 147 20.74 1.50 9.80
CA THR A 147 21.53 0.53 9.01
C THR A 147 23.04 0.74 9.05
N MET A 148 23.52 1.92 9.50
CA MET A 148 24.94 2.22 9.72
C MET A 148 25.27 2.43 11.21
N ASP A 149 24.45 1.98 12.16
CA ASP A 149 24.85 1.93 13.55
C ASP A 149 25.99 0.92 13.78
N GLU A 150 26.62 0.96 14.93
CA GLU A 150 27.77 0.14 15.25
C GLU A 150 27.47 -1.37 15.08
N GLY A 151 26.34 -1.85 15.60
CA GLY A 151 25.96 -3.26 15.53
C GLY A 151 25.63 -3.72 14.12
N CYS A 152 24.87 -2.92 13.35
CA CYS A 152 24.58 -3.22 11.96
C CYS A 152 25.83 -3.15 11.08
N SER A 153 26.74 -2.20 11.34
CA SER A 153 28.02 -2.08 10.62
C SER A 153 28.93 -3.29 10.88
N LYS A 154 28.99 -3.77 12.13
CA LYS A 154 29.71 -5.00 12.49
C LYS A 154 29.15 -6.22 11.72
N ALA A 155 27.82 -6.33 11.62
CA ALA A 155 27.19 -7.41 10.86
C ALA A 155 27.52 -7.35 9.37
N VAL A 156 27.51 -6.17 8.77
CA VAL A 156 27.88 -5.96 7.36
C VAL A 156 29.32 -6.38 7.08
N GLU A 157 30.22 -5.97 7.93
CA GLU A 157 31.64 -6.29 7.80
C GLU A 157 31.87 -7.81 7.92
N GLU A 158 31.26 -8.46 8.91
CA GLU A 158 31.34 -9.91 9.11
C GLU A 158 30.81 -10.71 7.91
N VAL A 159 29.65 -10.28 7.36
CA VAL A 159 29.07 -10.91 6.15
C VAL A 159 30.00 -10.79 4.96
N PHE A 160 30.58 -9.62 4.73
CA PHE A 160 31.51 -9.42 3.62
C PHE A 160 32.75 -10.34 3.75
N ILE A 161 33.37 -10.34 4.92
CA ILE A 161 34.57 -11.18 5.22
C ILE A 161 34.25 -12.66 5.04
N LYS A 162 33.12 -13.13 5.60
CA LYS A 162 32.70 -14.54 5.51
C LYS A 162 32.50 -14.96 4.06
N LEU A 163 31.70 -14.21 3.29
CA LEU A 163 31.39 -14.54 1.89
C LEU A 163 32.63 -14.45 1.00
N TYR A 164 33.59 -13.56 1.31
CA TYR A 164 34.86 -13.48 0.60
C TYR A 164 35.70 -14.72 0.87
N ASN A 165 35.87 -15.12 2.13
CA ASN A 165 36.66 -16.31 2.53
C ASN A 165 36.03 -17.60 1.98
N GLU A 166 34.71 -17.68 1.84
CA GLU A 166 33.99 -18.80 1.23
C GLU A 166 34.04 -18.78 -0.32
N GLY A 167 34.63 -17.74 -0.91
CA GLY A 167 34.77 -17.60 -2.35
C GLY A 167 33.51 -17.15 -3.11
N TYR A 168 32.48 -16.65 -2.41
CA TYR A 168 31.30 -16.07 -3.01
C TYR A 168 31.51 -14.62 -3.44
N ILE A 169 32.27 -13.84 -2.67
CA ILE A 169 32.63 -12.45 -3.07
C ILE A 169 33.92 -12.47 -3.85
N TYR A 170 33.93 -11.77 -4.97
CA TYR A 170 35.12 -11.59 -5.81
C TYR A 170 35.14 -10.21 -6.46
N LYS A 171 36.35 -9.74 -6.83
CA LYS A 171 36.56 -8.53 -7.63
C LYS A 171 36.80 -8.94 -9.08
N GLY A 172 36.04 -8.36 -10.02
CA GLY A 172 36.12 -8.74 -11.43
C GLY A 172 35.67 -7.61 -12.36
N SER A 173 36.14 -7.69 -13.62
CA SER A 173 35.73 -6.78 -14.69
C SER A 173 34.49 -7.37 -15.36
N ARG A 174 33.42 -6.59 -15.36
CA ARG A 174 32.15 -6.95 -15.98
C ARG A 174 31.53 -5.70 -16.61
N ILE A 175 30.67 -5.89 -17.57
CA ILE A 175 29.83 -4.78 -18.04
C ILE A 175 28.76 -4.50 -17.00
N ILE A 176 28.61 -3.24 -16.64
CA ILE A 176 27.67 -2.73 -15.64
C ILE A 176 26.96 -1.50 -16.16
N ASN A 177 25.81 -1.18 -15.59
CA ASN A 177 25.16 0.11 -15.80
C ASN A 177 25.93 1.18 -15.00
N TRP A 178 26.33 2.25 -15.69
CA TRP A 178 27.11 3.34 -15.09
C TRP A 178 26.39 4.67 -15.23
N CYS A 179 26.27 5.42 -14.15
CA CYS A 179 25.78 6.80 -14.19
C CYS A 179 26.93 7.80 -14.35
N PRO A 180 27.05 8.51 -15.49
CA PRO A 180 28.16 9.44 -15.71
C PRO A 180 28.08 10.71 -14.85
N VAL A 181 26.90 11.06 -14.35
CA VAL A 181 26.71 12.23 -13.46
C VAL A 181 27.05 11.88 -12.01
N CYS A 182 26.50 10.77 -11.50
CA CYS A 182 26.79 10.29 -10.14
C CYS A 182 28.17 9.62 -10.06
N LYS A 183 28.75 9.22 -11.18
CA LYS A 183 30.04 8.51 -11.32
C LYS A 183 30.10 7.23 -10.49
N THR A 184 29.03 6.44 -10.58
CA THR A 184 28.88 5.18 -9.84
C THR A 184 28.14 4.13 -10.65
N SER A 185 28.38 2.86 -10.29
CA SER A 185 27.64 1.71 -10.81
C SER A 185 26.19 1.73 -10.33
N LEU A 186 25.30 1.21 -11.17
CA LEU A 186 23.87 1.05 -10.89
C LEU A 186 23.48 -0.43 -11.04
N SER A 187 22.52 -0.89 -10.27
CA SER A 187 21.84 -2.15 -10.54
C SER A 187 20.80 -1.98 -11.66
N ASP A 188 20.42 -3.09 -12.32
CA ASP A 188 19.40 -3.06 -13.38
C ASP A 188 18.08 -2.43 -12.94
N ALA A 189 17.78 -2.53 -11.68
CA ALA A 189 16.56 -2.05 -11.11
C ALA A 189 16.59 -0.55 -10.69
N GLU A 190 17.76 0.09 -10.73
CA GLU A 190 17.94 1.55 -10.60
C GLU A 190 17.88 2.24 -11.98
N VAL A 191 17.63 1.46 -13.04
CA VAL A 191 17.50 1.94 -14.42
C VAL A 191 16.04 1.93 -14.84
N GLU A 192 15.48 3.13 -15.02
CA GLU A 192 14.16 3.31 -15.61
C GLU A 192 14.29 3.37 -17.13
N HIS A 193 13.34 2.79 -17.84
CA HIS A 193 13.34 2.81 -19.30
C HIS A 193 12.29 3.78 -19.81
N GLU A 194 12.76 4.77 -20.57
CA GLU A 194 11.91 5.79 -21.17
C GLU A 194 11.99 5.70 -22.69
N GLU A 195 10.84 5.79 -23.36
CA GLU A 195 10.78 5.88 -24.80
C GLU A 195 11.28 7.26 -25.25
N GLN A 196 12.32 7.28 -26.07
CA GLN A 196 12.94 8.50 -26.58
C GLN A 196 13.02 8.45 -28.10
N ASP A 197 12.75 9.59 -28.73
CA ASP A 197 12.95 9.76 -30.16
C ASP A 197 14.44 9.84 -30.48
N GLY A 198 14.84 9.01 -31.41
CA GLY A 198 16.22 8.92 -31.87
C GLY A 198 16.29 8.58 -33.36
N PHE A 199 17.40 8.00 -33.76
CA PHE A 199 17.64 7.64 -35.15
C PHE A 199 18.37 6.30 -35.22
N PHE A 200 18.18 5.59 -36.34
CA PHE A 200 19.13 4.62 -36.86
C PHE A 200 20.06 5.31 -37.86
N TRP A 201 21.36 5.27 -37.56
CA TRP A 201 22.42 5.66 -38.50
C TRP A 201 22.89 4.41 -39.19
N HIS A 202 22.74 4.37 -40.53
CA HIS A 202 23.21 3.29 -41.39
C HIS A 202 24.59 3.61 -41.88
N ILE A 203 25.58 2.77 -41.52
CA ILE A 203 27.00 3.02 -41.73
C ILE A 203 27.59 1.88 -42.56
N LYS A 204 28.44 2.20 -43.54
CA LYS A 204 29.23 1.26 -44.35
C LYS A 204 30.47 0.81 -43.61
N TYR A 205 30.67 -0.49 -43.50
CA TYR A 205 31.90 -1.12 -43.04
C TYR A 205 32.55 -1.86 -44.22
N PRO A 206 33.52 -1.27 -44.90
CA PRO A 206 34.17 -1.87 -46.11
C PRO A 206 34.83 -3.21 -45.79
N ILE A 207 34.61 -4.21 -46.63
CA ILE A 207 35.24 -5.53 -46.47
C ILE A 207 36.64 -5.47 -47.09
N VAL A 208 37.65 -5.79 -46.28
CA VAL A 208 39.05 -5.68 -46.68
C VAL A 208 39.35 -6.56 -47.92
N GLY A 209 39.99 -5.96 -48.95
CA GLY A 209 40.37 -6.67 -50.16
C GLY A 209 39.23 -6.82 -51.17
N THR A 210 38.10 -6.14 -51.02
CA THR A 210 36.96 -6.10 -51.92
C THR A 210 36.43 -4.68 -52.08
N ASP A 211 35.56 -4.46 -53.08
CA ASP A 211 34.82 -3.20 -53.23
C ASP A 211 33.47 -3.23 -52.48
N ASP A 212 33.17 -4.35 -51.78
CA ASP A 212 31.91 -4.56 -51.04
C ASP A 212 32.00 -4.00 -49.60
N TYR A 213 30.86 -3.79 -49.00
CA TYR A 213 30.72 -3.37 -47.59
C TYR A 213 29.57 -4.05 -46.90
N LEU A 214 29.61 -4.13 -45.55
CA LEU A 214 28.46 -4.42 -44.73
C LEU A 214 27.77 -3.12 -44.31
N GLU A 215 26.46 -3.09 -44.39
CA GLU A 215 25.65 -1.98 -43.88
C GLU A 215 25.21 -2.31 -42.44
N ILE A 216 25.60 -1.47 -41.50
CA ILE A 216 25.26 -1.60 -40.06
C ILE A 216 24.34 -0.46 -39.69
N ALA A 217 23.22 -0.77 -39.02
CA ALA A 217 22.33 0.22 -38.43
C ALA A 217 22.56 0.30 -36.93
N THR A 218 22.84 1.50 -36.39
CA THR A 218 23.07 1.70 -34.95
C THR A 218 22.33 2.92 -34.44
N THR A 219 21.87 2.86 -33.20
CA THR A 219 21.32 4.01 -32.45
C THR A 219 22.40 4.79 -31.68
N ARG A 220 23.64 4.23 -31.63
CA ARG A 220 24.75 4.76 -30.84
C ARG A 220 26.03 4.88 -31.65
N PRO A 221 26.11 5.80 -32.65
CA PRO A 221 27.31 5.97 -33.46
C PRO A 221 28.54 6.41 -32.65
N GLU A 222 28.37 7.06 -31.52
CA GLU A 222 29.47 7.47 -30.62
C GLU A 222 30.28 6.31 -30.08
N THR A 223 29.74 5.09 -30.01
CA THR A 223 30.48 3.91 -29.54
C THR A 223 31.30 3.20 -30.63
N LEU A 224 31.23 3.66 -31.86
CA LEU A 224 31.87 3.05 -33.03
C LEU A 224 33.37 2.78 -32.82
N LEU A 225 34.07 3.71 -32.16
CA LEU A 225 35.50 3.53 -31.86
C LEU A 225 35.82 2.32 -30.98
N GLY A 226 34.83 1.79 -30.27
CA GLY A 226 34.92 0.61 -29.42
C GLY A 226 34.55 -0.71 -30.12
N ASP A 227 34.16 -0.67 -31.41
CA ASP A 227 33.77 -1.88 -32.14
C ASP A 227 34.95 -2.82 -32.34
N THR A 228 34.72 -4.11 -32.12
CA THR A 228 35.78 -5.17 -32.21
C THR A 228 35.41 -6.32 -33.15
N ALA A 229 34.15 -6.39 -33.62
CA ALA A 229 33.71 -7.32 -34.63
C ALA A 229 32.41 -6.82 -35.30
N ILE A 230 32.04 -7.47 -36.38
CA ILE A 230 30.67 -7.48 -36.92
C ILE A 230 30.13 -8.91 -36.80
N ALA A 231 28.97 -9.07 -36.21
CA ALA A 231 28.29 -10.36 -36.12
C ALA A 231 27.21 -10.50 -37.21
N VAL A 232 27.06 -11.70 -37.76
CA VAL A 232 26.01 -12.10 -38.68
C VAL A 232 25.43 -13.43 -38.23
N HIS A 233 24.18 -13.75 -38.61
CA HIS A 233 23.60 -15.02 -38.22
C HIS A 233 24.25 -16.18 -38.99
N PRO A 234 24.60 -17.32 -38.36
CA PRO A 234 25.29 -18.45 -39.03
C PRO A 234 24.53 -19.00 -40.25
N ASP A 235 23.21 -18.96 -40.18
CA ASP A 235 22.32 -19.50 -41.25
C ASP A 235 21.82 -18.40 -42.21
N ASP A 236 22.45 -17.23 -42.22
CA ASP A 236 22.11 -16.16 -43.19
C ASP A 236 22.91 -16.33 -44.49
N GLU A 237 22.21 -16.76 -45.52
CA GLU A 237 22.81 -17.00 -46.85
C GLU A 237 23.48 -15.74 -47.44
N ARG A 238 23.06 -14.54 -47.06
CA ARG A 238 23.62 -13.28 -47.53
C ARG A 238 25.08 -13.09 -47.11
N TYR A 239 25.46 -13.67 -45.98
CA TYR A 239 26.75 -13.37 -45.34
C TYR A 239 27.65 -14.59 -45.13
N LYS A 240 27.23 -15.80 -45.49
CA LYS A 240 28.02 -17.02 -45.28
C LYS A 240 29.45 -16.98 -45.85
N ASP A 241 29.59 -16.40 -47.03
CA ASP A 241 30.90 -16.38 -47.73
C ASP A 241 31.88 -15.31 -47.19
N ILE A 242 31.40 -14.45 -46.30
CA ILE A 242 32.23 -13.37 -45.74
C ILE A 242 32.58 -13.57 -44.27
N VAL A 243 32.03 -14.59 -43.63
CA VAL A 243 32.42 -14.94 -42.22
C VAL A 243 33.92 -15.26 -42.20
N GLY A 244 34.63 -14.70 -41.22
CA GLY A 244 36.07 -14.83 -41.09
C GLY A 244 36.90 -13.82 -41.88
N LYS A 245 36.28 -13.03 -42.75
CA LYS A 245 36.96 -11.86 -43.38
C LYS A 245 37.04 -10.69 -42.42
N MET A 246 37.83 -9.69 -42.76
CA MET A 246 38.00 -8.45 -41.99
C MET A 246 37.21 -7.31 -42.64
N CYS A 247 36.68 -6.42 -41.80
CA CYS A 247 36.11 -5.14 -42.22
C CYS A 247 37.01 -4.00 -41.73
N LYS A 248 37.13 -2.95 -42.51
CA LYS A 248 37.70 -1.69 -42.06
C LYS A 248 36.73 -1.00 -41.12
N LEU A 249 37.18 -0.65 -39.91
CA LEU A 249 36.38 0.15 -38.96
C LEU A 249 36.44 1.64 -39.42
N PRO A 250 35.27 2.25 -39.79
CA PRO A 250 35.23 3.64 -40.21
C PRO A 250 35.86 4.60 -39.20
N LEU A 251 36.38 5.73 -39.65
CA LEU A 251 37.02 6.76 -38.81
C LEU A 251 38.34 6.30 -38.12
N THR A 252 38.81 5.08 -38.34
CA THR A 252 40.03 4.53 -37.73
C THR A 252 40.88 3.78 -38.78
N ASP A 253 42.10 3.38 -38.38
CA ASP A 253 42.97 2.50 -39.14
C ASP A 253 42.83 1.01 -38.72
N ARG A 254 41.85 0.68 -37.87
CA ARG A 254 41.64 -0.69 -37.38
C ARG A 254 40.83 -1.53 -38.37
N GLU A 255 41.15 -2.81 -38.40
CA GLU A 255 40.38 -3.86 -39.06
C GLU A 255 39.76 -4.76 -37.99
N ILE A 256 38.49 -5.13 -38.15
CA ILE A 256 37.72 -5.97 -37.24
C ILE A 256 37.15 -7.20 -37.98
N PRO A 257 37.09 -8.38 -37.34
CA PRO A 257 36.62 -9.61 -37.99
C PRO A 257 35.10 -9.64 -38.14
N ILE A 258 34.62 -10.37 -39.15
CA ILE A 258 33.21 -10.78 -39.28
C ILE A 258 33.07 -12.15 -38.64
N VAL A 259 32.21 -12.24 -37.61
CA VAL A 259 31.93 -13.47 -36.84
C VAL A 259 30.51 -13.97 -37.06
N ALA A 260 30.31 -15.27 -36.93
CA ALA A 260 28.95 -15.85 -36.98
C ALA A 260 28.41 -16.12 -35.55
N ASP A 261 27.29 -15.55 -35.19
CA ASP A 261 26.68 -15.75 -33.86
C ASP A 261 25.15 -15.80 -33.94
N TYR A 262 24.54 -16.75 -33.26
CA TYR A 262 23.09 -16.93 -33.18
C TYR A 262 22.35 -15.79 -32.42
N TYR A 263 23.05 -14.89 -31.79
CA TYR A 263 22.52 -13.65 -31.21
C TYR A 263 21.88 -12.75 -32.27
N VAL A 264 22.38 -12.76 -33.49
CA VAL A 264 21.91 -11.88 -34.56
C VAL A 264 20.58 -12.35 -35.12
N ASP A 265 19.59 -11.48 -35.11
CA ASP A 265 18.33 -11.71 -35.81
C ASP A 265 18.48 -11.33 -37.28
N LYS A 266 18.45 -12.33 -38.17
CA LYS A 266 18.62 -12.13 -39.61
C LYS A 266 17.47 -11.38 -40.31
N GLU A 267 16.32 -11.32 -39.65
CA GLU A 267 15.12 -10.62 -40.17
C GLU A 267 15.04 -9.18 -39.65
N PHE A 268 15.86 -8.81 -38.67
CA PHE A 268 15.86 -7.47 -38.08
C PHE A 268 16.94 -6.59 -38.71
N GLY A 269 16.57 -5.38 -39.17
CA GLY A 269 17.47 -4.39 -39.70
C GLY A 269 18.20 -4.88 -40.96
N THR A 270 19.53 -4.85 -40.92
CA THR A 270 20.40 -5.30 -42.02
C THR A 270 20.78 -6.78 -41.91
N GLY A 271 20.49 -7.44 -40.77
CA GLY A 271 20.96 -8.78 -40.45
C GLY A 271 22.46 -8.86 -40.12
N ALA A 272 23.11 -7.71 -39.96
CA ALA A 272 24.49 -7.59 -39.49
C ALA A 272 24.55 -6.57 -38.33
N VAL A 273 25.24 -6.90 -37.23
CA VAL A 273 25.32 -6.10 -36.04
C VAL A 273 26.78 -5.81 -35.68
N LYS A 274 27.09 -4.56 -35.37
CA LYS A 274 28.39 -4.20 -34.80
C LYS A 274 28.50 -4.73 -33.39
N ILE A 275 29.65 -5.21 -32.99
CA ILE A 275 29.90 -5.75 -31.64
C ILE A 275 30.85 -4.84 -30.90
N THR A 276 30.33 -4.23 -29.83
CA THR A 276 31.05 -3.30 -28.96
C THR A 276 31.02 -3.83 -27.50
N PRO A 277 31.84 -4.81 -27.17
CA PRO A 277 31.80 -5.54 -25.90
C PRO A 277 31.87 -4.65 -24.65
N ALA A 278 32.51 -3.50 -24.73
CA ALA A 278 32.69 -2.59 -23.61
C ALA A 278 31.48 -1.65 -23.36
N HIS A 279 30.52 -1.57 -24.30
CA HIS A 279 29.43 -0.59 -24.27
C HIS A 279 28.02 -1.14 -24.52
N ASP A 280 27.87 -2.47 -24.65
CA ASP A 280 26.57 -3.15 -24.75
C ASP A 280 26.63 -4.50 -24.04
N PRO A 281 25.65 -4.84 -23.16
CA PRO A 281 25.64 -6.10 -22.42
C PRO A 281 25.54 -7.35 -23.31
N ASN A 282 24.81 -7.29 -24.42
CA ASN A 282 24.68 -8.41 -25.34
C ASN A 282 25.96 -8.60 -26.15
N ASP A 283 26.55 -7.49 -26.62
CA ASP A 283 27.84 -7.50 -27.34
C ASP A 283 28.97 -8.03 -26.42
N PHE A 284 28.90 -7.77 -25.13
CA PHE A 284 29.84 -8.33 -24.14
C PHE A 284 29.80 -9.85 -24.13
N GLU A 285 28.61 -10.47 -24.13
CA GLU A 285 28.48 -11.93 -24.19
C GLU A 285 28.93 -12.52 -25.54
N VAL A 286 28.63 -11.83 -26.64
CA VAL A 286 29.21 -12.20 -27.97
C VAL A 286 30.75 -12.09 -27.95
N GLY A 287 31.25 -11.01 -27.37
CA GLY A 287 32.67 -10.79 -27.19
C GLY A 287 33.37 -11.94 -26.45
N LYS A 288 32.78 -12.43 -25.39
CA LYS A 288 33.30 -13.60 -24.63
C LYS A 288 33.31 -14.88 -25.50
N ARG A 289 32.21 -15.17 -26.19
CA ARG A 289 32.12 -16.37 -27.05
C ARG A 289 33.15 -16.40 -28.15
N HIS A 290 33.48 -15.22 -28.68
CA HIS A 290 34.44 -15.07 -29.80
C HIS A 290 35.83 -14.57 -29.35
N ASN A 291 36.05 -14.43 -28.03
CA ASN A 291 37.32 -13.93 -27.47
C ASN A 291 37.76 -12.58 -28.07
N LEU A 292 36.78 -11.65 -28.20
CA LEU A 292 37.03 -10.32 -28.79
C LEU A 292 37.63 -9.37 -27.71
N PRO A 293 38.45 -8.37 -28.16
CA PRO A 293 38.94 -7.33 -27.24
C PRO A 293 37.81 -6.47 -26.65
N GLU A 294 37.98 -6.07 -25.39
CA GLU A 294 37.09 -5.17 -24.67
C GLU A 294 37.67 -3.74 -24.73
N ILE A 295 37.21 -2.91 -25.66
CA ILE A 295 37.72 -1.54 -25.87
C ILE A 295 36.75 -0.53 -25.24
N ASN A 296 37.07 -0.05 -24.04
CA ASN A 296 36.30 1.03 -23.42
C ASN A 296 36.80 2.39 -23.94
N ILE A 297 35.88 3.15 -24.56
CA ILE A 297 36.18 4.46 -25.16
C ILE A 297 35.77 5.66 -24.34
N MET A 298 35.09 5.45 -23.19
CA MET A 298 34.56 6.52 -22.37
C MET A 298 35.24 6.62 -21.03
N ASN A 299 35.35 7.84 -20.54
CA ASN A 299 35.74 8.19 -19.18
C ASN A 299 34.51 8.03 -18.24
N ASP A 300 34.72 8.18 -16.93
CA ASP A 300 33.66 8.06 -15.91
C ASP A 300 32.53 9.09 -16.03
N ASP A 301 32.77 10.21 -16.70
CA ASP A 301 31.78 11.23 -17.02
C ASP A 301 31.20 11.12 -18.42
N ALA A 302 31.42 9.98 -19.07
CA ALA A 302 31.00 9.69 -20.44
C ALA A 302 31.61 10.66 -21.51
N THR A 303 32.70 11.36 -21.20
CA THR A 303 33.53 11.96 -22.24
C THR A 303 34.36 10.89 -22.94
N ILE A 304 34.65 11.10 -24.21
CA ILE A 304 35.50 10.18 -24.99
C ILE A 304 36.91 10.22 -24.41
N ASN A 305 37.51 9.06 -24.15
CA ASN A 305 38.84 8.99 -23.54
C ASN A 305 39.97 9.30 -24.51
N GLU A 306 41.17 9.64 -24.01
CA GLU A 306 42.35 9.97 -24.82
C GLU A 306 42.92 8.75 -25.52
N GLN A 307 42.80 7.56 -24.97
CA GLN A 307 43.42 6.33 -25.47
C GLN A 307 42.87 5.91 -26.82
N TYR A 308 41.58 6.02 -27.04
CA TYR A 308 40.92 5.57 -28.27
C TYR A 308 40.17 6.67 -29.00
N GLY A 309 40.02 7.84 -28.40
CA GLY A 309 39.18 8.94 -28.90
C GLY A 309 39.76 9.70 -30.08
N GLY A 310 41.09 9.72 -30.24
CA GLY A 310 41.72 10.49 -31.29
C GLY A 310 41.28 11.96 -31.27
N LYS A 311 40.77 12.49 -32.36
CA LYS A 311 40.27 13.88 -32.45
C LYS A 311 38.99 14.15 -31.64
N TYR A 312 38.28 13.12 -31.18
CA TYR A 312 37.06 13.22 -30.38
C TYR A 312 37.35 13.15 -28.86
N ALA A 313 38.60 12.93 -28.46
CA ALA A 313 39.00 12.86 -27.07
C ALA A 313 38.59 14.10 -26.28
N GLY A 314 38.03 13.91 -25.10
CA GLY A 314 37.51 14.97 -24.21
C GLY A 314 36.13 15.51 -24.58
N MET A 315 35.56 15.13 -25.72
CA MET A 315 34.18 15.52 -26.07
C MET A 315 33.18 14.75 -25.25
N ASP A 316 32.07 15.40 -24.83
CA ASP A 316 30.88 14.73 -24.34
C ASP A 316 30.35 13.71 -25.39
N ARG A 317 29.82 12.60 -24.93
CA ARG A 317 29.30 11.52 -25.78
C ARG A 317 28.33 11.98 -26.87
N TYR A 318 27.47 12.95 -26.61
CA TYR A 318 26.50 13.47 -27.59
C TYR A 318 27.15 14.47 -28.57
N GLU A 319 28.14 15.24 -28.13
CA GLU A 319 28.96 16.08 -29.01
C GLU A 319 29.83 15.21 -29.91
N ALA A 320 30.44 14.18 -29.38
CA ALA A 320 31.21 13.20 -30.14
C ALA A 320 30.30 12.49 -31.17
N ARG A 321 29.06 12.08 -30.78
CA ARG A 321 28.08 11.52 -31.72
C ARG A 321 27.88 12.43 -32.94
N LYS A 322 27.62 13.73 -32.70
CA LYS A 322 27.40 14.70 -33.77
C LYS A 322 28.61 14.85 -34.66
N ALA A 323 29.81 14.96 -34.07
CA ALA A 323 31.06 15.08 -34.80
C ALA A 323 31.38 13.83 -35.63
N MET A 324 31.21 12.64 -35.05
CA MET A 324 31.44 11.37 -35.77
C MET A 324 30.45 11.19 -36.92
N VAL A 325 29.17 11.52 -36.73
CA VAL A 325 28.18 11.43 -37.81
C VAL A 325 28.54 12.36 -38.98
N ALA A 326 28.98 13.59 -38.71
CA ALA A 326 29.42 14.52 -39.73
C ALA A 326 30.65 13.99 -40.50
N ASP A 327 31.62 13.42 -39.81
CA ASP A 327 32.80 12.81 -40.42
C ASP A 327 32.46 11.56 -41.25
N LEU A 328 31.51 10.73 -40.79
CA LEU A 328 31.02 9.57 -41.54
C LEU A 328 30.32 10.00 -42.84
N GLU A 329 29.60 11.10 -42.82
CA GLU A 329 28.96 11.70 -43.97
C GLU A 329 30.01 12.26 -44.97
N GLU A 330 30.96 13.06 -44.47
CA GLU A 330 32.05 13.66 -45.27
C GLU A 330 32.91 12.58 -45.96
N GLN A 331 33.20 11.49 -45.24
CA GLN A 331 34.04 10.39 -45.77
C GLN A 331 33.23 9.35 -46.60
N GLY A 332 31.89 9.55 -46.74
CA GLY A 332 31.03 8.70 -47.54
C GLY A 332 30.68 7.33 -46.89
N TYR A 333 30.91 7.19 -45.60
CA TYR A 333 30.50 6.00 -44.83
C TYR A 333 29.05 6.03 -44.40
N LEU A 334 28.40 7.19 -44.24
CA LEU A 334 26.99 7.31 -43.89
C LEU A 334 26.10 7.00 -45.08
N VAL A 335 25.22 6.00 -44.96
CA VAL A 335 24.28 5.60 -46.04
C VAL A 335 22.99 6.40 -45.96
N LYS A 336 22.38 6.40 -44.79
CA LYS A 336 21.10 7.09 -44.49
C LYS A 336 20.89 7.23 -43.01
N VAL A 337 19.99 8.13 -42.63
CA VAL A 337 19.52 8.32 -41.24
C VAL A 337 18.03 8.10 -41.25
N VAL A 338 17.54 7.20 -40.38
CA VAL A 338 16.11 6.84 -40.27
C VAL A 338 15.60 7.17 -38.87
N PRO A 339 14.53 7.96 -38.72
CA PRO A 339 13.94 8.19 -37.42
C PRO A 339 13.52 6.88 -36.77
N HIS A 340 13.82 6.73 -35.47
CA HIS A 340 13.51 5.53 -34.68
C HIS A 340 13.30 5.90 -33.24
N SER A 341 12.16 5.48 -32.67
CA SER A 341 11.90 5.59 -31.24
C SER A 341 12.33 4.31 -30.54
N HIS A 342 13.06 4.43 -29.46
CA HIS A 342 13.57 3.29 -28.70
C HIS A 342 13.62 3.58 -27.19
N ASN A 343 13.58 2.52 -26.39
CA ASN A 343 13.70 2.62 -24.95
C ASN A 343 15.14 2.90 -24.54
N VAL A 344 15.33 3.97 -23.79
CA VAL A 344 16.63 4.38 -23.24
C VAL A 344 16.61 4.23 -21.73
N GLY A 345 17.62 3.58 -21.17
CA GLY A 345 17.81 3.46 -19.74
C GLY A 345 18.25 4.78 -19.11
N THR A 346 17.55 5.23 -18.07
CA THR A 346 17.87 6.42 -17.29
C THR A 346 18.03 6.07 -15.81
N HIS A 347 18.87 6.80 -15.09
CA HIS A 347 19.05 6.61 -13.66
C HIS A 347 17.84 7.21 -12.89
N ASP A 348 17.17 6.43 -12.08
CA ASP A 348 15.96 6.79 -11.34
C ASP A 348 16.09 8.00 -10.38
N ARG A 349 17.33 8.42 -10.04
CA ARG A 349 17.63 9.52 -9.10
C ARG A 349 18.02 10.83 -9.75
N CYS A 350 18.80 10.80 -10.82
CA CYS A 350 19.29 12.00 -11.52
C CYS A 350 18.79 12.11 -12.96
N HIS A 351 17.99 11.15 -13.44
CA HIS A 351 17.37 11.10 -14.78
C HIS A 351 18.38 11.18 -15.95
N THR A 352 19.64 10.86 -15.69
CA THR A 352 20.68 10.83 -16.69
C THR A 352 20.66 9.51 -17.45
N THR A 353 20.82 9.53 -18.77
CA THR A 353 21.00 8.33 -19.59
C THR A 353 22.19 7.50 -19.08
N VAL A 354 21.91 6.25 -18.78
CA VAL A 354 22.88 5.28 -18.26
C VAL A 354 23.82 4.82 -19.38
N GLU A 355 25.10 4.63 -19.08
CA GLU A 355 26.10 4.05 -19.98
C GLU A 355 26.49 2.64 -19.55
N PRO A 356 26.23 1.62 -20.36
CA PRO A 356 26.86 0.31 -20.16
C PRO A 356 28.38 0.46 -20.35
N MET A 357 29.14 0.09 -19.30
CA MET A 357 30.60 0.23 -19.31
C MET A 357 31.26 -0.96 -18.61
N ILE A 358 32.41 -1.41 -19.10
CA ILE A 358 33.21 -2.39 -18.38
C ILE A 358 33.98 -1.68 -17.28
N LYS A 359 33.77 -2.16 -16.06
CA LYS A 359 34.41 -1.69 -14.84
C LYS A 359 34.81 -2.84 -13.94
N GLN A 360 35.88 -2.66 -13.19
CA GLN A 360 36.25 -3.57 -12.12
C GLN A 360 35.39 -3.27 -10.90
N GLN A 361 34.61 -4.25 -10.45
CA GLN A 361 33.64 -4.12 -9.35
C GLN A 361 33.74 -5.33 -8.43
N TRP A 362 33.16 -5.20 -7.24
CA TRP A 362 32.93 -6.31 -6.33
C TRP A 362 31.58 -6.97 -6.61
N PHE A 363 31.57 -8.29 -6.69
CA PHE A 363 30.39 -9.11 -7.00
C PHE A 363 30.20 -10.22 -5.98
N VAL A 364 28.93 -10.62 -5.80
CA VAL A 364 28.53 -11.85 -5.10
C VAL A 364 28.05 -12.87 -6.13
N LYS A 365 28.61 -14.10 -6.07
CA LYS A 365 28.10 -15.24 -6.85
C LYS A 365 26.78 -15.69 -6.26
N MET A 366 25.71 -15.62 -7.03
CA MET A 366 24.35 -15.81 -6.53
C MET A 366 23.78 -17.22 -6.71
N GLU A 367 24.27 -17.99 -7.66
CA GLU A 367 23.68 -19.28 -8.05
C GLU A 367 23.48 -20.24 -6.86
N GLU A 368 24.52 -20.46 -6.06
CA GLU A 368 24.42 -21.35 -4.89
C GLU A 368 23.62 -20.76 -3.74
N LEU A 369 23.74 -19.44 -3.53
CA LEU A 369 23.01 -18.73 -2.47
C LEU A 369 21.50 -18.67 -2.74
N ALA A 370 21.08 -18.72 -4.01
CA ALA A 370 19.66 -18.71 -4.39
C ALA A 370 18.96 -20.06 -4.14
N LYS A 371 19.65 -21.18 -4.14
CA LYS A 371 19.07 -22.53 -4.00
C LYS A 371 18.22 -22.70 -2.73
N PRO A 372 18.73 -22.39 -1.52
CA PRO A 372 17.93 -22.48 -0.30
C PRO A 372 16.70 -21.55 -0.33
N ALA A 373 16.83 -20.37 -0.93
CA ALA A 373 15.72 -19.43 -1.06
C ALA A 373 14.60 -19.94 -1.98
N ILE A 374 14.93 -20.65 -3.05
CA ILE A 374 13.97 -21.34 -3.94
C ILE A 374 13.26 -22.46 -3.19
N GLU A 375 14.02 -23.29 -2.45
CA GLU A 375 13.46 -24.40 -1.70
C GLU A 375 12.55 -23.95 -0.55
N ALA A 376 12.80 -22.77 0.04
CA ALA A 376 11.99 -22.21 1.12
C ALA A 376 10.49 -22.07 0.76
N ILE A 377 10.18 -21.71 -0.48
CA ILE A 377 8.78 -21.65 -0.97
C ILE A 377 8.22 -23.06 -1.15
N LYS A 378 9.01 -24.01 -1.69
CA LYS A 378 8.54 -25.34 -2.04
C LYS A 378 8.26 -26.20 -0.80
N ASN A 379 9.06 -26.04 0.25
CA ASN A 379 8.91 -26.78 1.50
C ASN A 379 7.99 -26.08 2.52
N GLY A 380 7.57 -24.84 2.25
CA GLY A 380 6.64 -24.07 3.09
C GLY A 380 7.30 -23.33 4.25
N ASP A 381 8.63 -23.22 4.30
CA ASP A 381 9.35 -22.40 5.30
C ASP A 381 9.03 -20.92 5.12
N LEU A 382 8.75 -20.50 3.87
CA LEU A 382 8.38 -19.16 3.48
C LEU A 382 7.08 -19.19 2.65
N ARG A 383 6.15 -18.30 2.95
CA ARG A 383 4.94 -18.09 2.16
C ARG A 383 4.68 -16.63 1.88
N PHE A 384 4.10 -16.32 0.72
CA PHE A 384 3.61 -14.99 0.40
C PHE A 384 2.09 -14.90 0.60
N VAL A 385 1.66 -13.77 1.10
CA VAL A 385 0.26 -13.39 1.13
C VAL A 385 0.10 -12.09 0.33
N PRO A 386 -0.61 -12.12 -0.81
CA PRO A 386 -1.24 -13.27 -1.46
C PRO A 386 -0.23 -14.18 -2.21
N GLU A 387 -0.58 -15.45 -2.33
CA GLU A 387 0.27 -16.53 -2.87
C GLU A 387 0.74 -16.28 -4.32
N ARG A 388 0.02 -15.45 -5.10
CA ARG A 388 0.40 -15.12 -6.48
C ARG A 388 1.81 -14.55 -6.62
N PHE A 389 2.36 -13.94 -5.57
CA PHE A 389 3.73 -13.38 -5.56
C PHE A 389 4.82 -14.45 -5.47
N ASN A 390 4.50 -15.70 -5.13
CA ASN A 390 5.44 -16.82 -5.22
C ASN A 390 6.06 -16.93 -6.62
N LYS A 391 5.25 -16.73 -7.67
CA LYS A 391 5.71 -16.80 -9.07
C LYS A 391 6.73 -15.71 -9.40
N ILE A 392 6.51 -14.50 -8.92
CA ILE A 392 7.42 -13.37 -9.14
C ILE A 392 8.74 -13.62 -8.40
N TYR A 393 8.65 -14.05 -7.15
CA TYR A 393 9.82 -14.36 -6.33
C TYR A 393 10.67 -15.48 -6.96
N LEU A 394 10.05 -16.59 -7.36
CA LEU A 394 10.76 -17.72 -7.99
C LEU A 394 11.36 -17.32 -9.34
N HIS A 395 10.64 -16.56 -10.17
CA HIS A 395 11.15 -16.10 -11.46
C HIS A 395 12.47 -15.31 -11.32
N TRP A 396 12.56 -14.41 -10.33
CA TRP A 396 13.79 -13.67 -10.08
C TRP A 396 14.95 -14.55 -9.57
N LEU A 397 14.67 -15.52 -8.72
CA LEU A 397 15.70 -16.42 -8.19
C LEU A 397 16.21 -17.43 -9.24
N GLU A 398 15.32 -17.96 -10.07
CA GLU A 398 15.67 -18.92 -11.13
C GLU A 398 16.50 -18.26 -12.26
N ASN A 399 16.41 -16.95 -12.40
CA ASN A 399 17.13 -16.17 -13.40
C ASN A 399 18.19 -15.23 -12.77
N ILE A 400 18.59 -15.48 -11.54
CA ILE A 400 19.49 -14.60 -10.79
C ILE A 400 20.88 -14.59 -11.39
N ARG A 401 21.47 -13.40 -11.48
CA ARG A 401 22.85 -13.18 -11.94
C ARG A 401 23.71 -12.74 -10.76
N ASP A 402 25.06 -12.78 -10.95
CA ASP A 402 26.00 -12.25 -9.98
C ASP A 402 25.67 -10.80 -9.63
N TRP A 403 25.64 -10.49 -8.35
CA TRP A 403 25.20 -9.21 -7.82
C TRP A 403 26.36 -8.25 -7.62
N CYS A 404 26.37 -7.11 -8.32
CA CYS A 404 27.34 -6.03 -8.11
C CYS A 404 27.03 -5.29 -6.81
N ILE A 405 27.97 -5.32 -5.86
CA ILE A 405 27.78 -4.78 -4.50
C ILE A 405 28.61 -3.53 -4.21
N SER A 406 29.51 -3.09 -5.08
CA SER A 406 30.33 -1.89 -4.88
C SER A 406 29.72 -0.65 -5.49
N ARG A 407 29.89 0.51 -4.83
CA ARG A 407 29.45 1.83 -5.29
C ARG A 407 30.58 2.86 -5.05
N GLN A 408 30.79 3.73 -6.03
CA GLN A 408 31.83 4.75 -6.03
C GLN A 408 31.29 6.04 -5.40
N ILE A 409 30.78 5.91 -4.20
CA ILE A 409 30.23 7.00 -3.37
C ILE A 409 30.93 7.04 -2.00
N TRP A 410 30.74 8.13 -1.25
CA TRP A 410 31.37 8.30 0.05
C TRP A 410 30.49 7.87 1.21
N TRP A 411 29.18 8.01 1.06
CA TRP A 411 28.21 7.67 2.09
C TRP A 411 27.77 6.21 2.00
N GLY A 412 28.08 5.42 3.01
CA GLY A 412 27.76 4.02 3.12
C GLY A 412 28.85 3.22 3.85
N HIS A 413 28.66 1.91 3.94
CA HIS A 413 29.63 0.99 4.53
C HIS A 413 30.83 0.85 3.59
N ARG A 414 32.00 1.31 4.02
CA ARG A 414 33.22 1.20 3.24
C ARG A 414 33.66 -0.27 3.14
N ILE A 415 34.03 -0.70 1.95
CA ILE A 415 34.45 -2.09 1.69
C ILE A 415 35.66 -2.44 2.55
N PRO A 416 35.65 -3.55 3.33
CA PRO A 416 36.72 -3.94 4.24
C PRO A 416 37.83 -4.71 3.52
N ALA A 417 38.32 -4.17 2.40
CA ALA A 417 39.41 -4.67 1.59
C ALA A 417 40.57 -3.69 1.62
N TYR A 418 41.77 -4.21 1.83
CA TYR A 418 42.99 -3.43 2.01
C TYR A 418 44.04 -3.88 0.99
N TYR A 419 44.54 -2.93 0.20
CA TYR A 419 45.55 -3.16 -0.84
C TYR A 419 46.91 -2.83 -0.29
N CYS A 420 47.84 -3.79 -0.40
CA CYS A 420 49.24 -3.54 -0.07
C CYS A 420 49.85 -2.50 -1.03
N ASP A 421 50.38 -1.42 -0.49
CA ASP A 421 50.88 -0.29 -1.30
C ASP A 421 52.13 -0.67 -2.14
N GLU A 422 52.86 -1.77 -1.75
CA GLU A 422 54.02 -2.21 -2.51
C GLU A 422 53.71 -3.28 -3.59
N CYS A 423 52.93 -4.30 -3.25
CA CYS A 423 52.69 -5.43 -4.17
C CYS A 423 51.30 -5.59 -4.69
N GLY A 424 50.34 -4.72 -4.26
CA GLY A 424 48.94 -4.76 -4.69
C GLY A 424 48.16 -5.97 -4.16
N GLU A 425 48.70 -6.78 -3.24
CA GLU A 425 47.97 -7.89 -2.61
C GLU A 425 46.76 -7.39 -1.87
N VAL A 426 45.60 -8.06 -2.02
CA VAL A 426 44.36 -7.71 -1.40
C VAL A 426 44.12 -8.54 -0.16
N VAL A 427 43.92 -7.89 0.97
CA VAL A 427 43.57 -8.53 2.25
C VAL A 427 42.19 -8.02 2.68
N VAL A 428 41.28 -8.94 2.96
CA VAL A 428 39.93 -8.64 3.48
C VAL A 428 39.90 -8.99 4.97
N GLY A 429 39.42 -8.07 5.81
CA GLY A 429 39.36 -8.25 7.25
C GLY A 429 38.83 -7.04 7.99
N HIS A 430 38.72 -7.12 9.32
CA HIS A 430 38.24 -6.06 10.24
C HIS A 430 39.19 -4.87 10.38
N GLY A 431 40.15 -4.76 9.54
CA GLY A 431 41.15 -3.68 9.46
C GLY A 431 42.33 -4.10 8.63
N ALA A 432 43.26 -3.15 8.39
CA ALA A 432 44.51 -3.46 7.71
C ALA A 432 45.34 -4.45 8.54
N PRO A 433 45.92 -5.50 7.92
CA PRO A 433 46.81 -6.42 8.64
C PRO A 433 48.07 -5.70 9.07
N GLU A 434 48.74 -6.20 10.09
CA GLU A 434 50.02 -5.65 10.53
C GLU A 434 51.13 -5.73 9.46
N LYS A 435 51.08 -6.79 8.65
CA LYS A 435 52.02 -7.03 7.56
C LYS A 435 51.36 -7.75 6.39
N CYS A 436 51.74 -7.37 5.20
CA CYS A 436 51.30 -8.04 3.96
C CYS A 436 51.79 -9.51 3.96
N PRO A 437 50.89 -10.47 3.76
CA PRO A 437 51.24 -11.90 3.75
C PRO A 437 52.17 -12.27 2.58
N LYS A 438 52.28 -11.44 1.56
CA LYS A 438 53.04 -11.73 0.36
C LYS A 438 54.43 -11.06 0.36
N CYS A 439 54.52 -9.79 0.74
CA CYS A 439 55.77 -9.03 0.67
C CYS A 439 56.27 -8.48 2.02
N GLY A 440 55.50 -8.56 3.09
CA GLY A 440 55.84 -8.06 4.41
C GLY A 440 55.68 -6.55 4.63
N CYS A 441 55.18 -5.80 3.63
CA CYS A 441 54.89 -4.35 3.77
C CYS A 441 53.84 -4.10 4.88
N THR A 442 53.97 -2.95 5.54
CA THR A 442 53.06 -2.54 6.64
C THR A 442 52.10 -1.43 6.25
N HIS A 443 52.17 -0.98 4.99
CA HIS A 443 51.33 0.10 4.48
C HIS A 443 50.27 -0.47 3.56
N PHE A 444 49.02 -0.05 3.82
CA PHE A 444 47.83 -0.50 3.08
C PHE A 444 46.90 0.67 2.82
N THR A 445 46.31 0.66 1.66
CA THR A 445 45.24 1.56 1.28
C THR A 445 43.91 0.80 1.27
N GLN A 446 42.93 1.26 2.07
CA GLN A 446 41.60 0.64 2.08
C GLN A 446 40.84 0.99 0.77
N ASP A 447 40.06 0.05 0.25
CA ASP A 447 39.20 0.28 -0.89
C ASP A 447 38.34 1.53 -0.68
N GLU A 448 38.24 2.40 -1.69
CA GLU A 448 37.48 3.67 -1.60
C GLU A 448 35.99 3.50 -1.79
N ASP A 449 35.58 2.39 -2.42
CA ASP A 449 34.19 2.10 -2.69
C ASP A 449 33.43 1.75 -1.39
N THR A 450 32.11 2.00 -1.45
CA THR A 450 31.17 1.58 -0.41
C THR A 450 30.27 0.45 -0.90
N LEU A 451 29.67 -0.26 0.03
CA LEU A 451 28.71 -1.30 -0.26
C LEU A 451 27.35 -0.71 -0.66
N TYR A 452 26.69 -1.40 -1.57
CA TYR A 452 25.33 -1.08 -1.98
C TYR A 452 24.35 -1.16 -0.79
N THR A 453 23.45 -0.19 -0.66
CA THR A 453 22.52 -0.09 0.48
C THR A 453 21.76 -1.39 0.76
N TRP A 454 21.38 -2.12 -0.30
CA TRP A 454 20.67 -3.39 -0.15
C TRP A 454 21.53 -4.55 0.39
N PHE A 455 22.84 -4.37 0.47
CA PHE A 455 23.73 -5.35 1.11
C PHE A 455 23.56 -5.31 2.63
N SER A 456 23.50 -4.13 3.23
CA SER A 456 23.23 -3.97 4.66
C SER A 456 21.75 -4.23 4.99
N SER A 457 20.82 -3.73 4.17
CA SER A 457 19.38 -3.93 4.37
C SER A 457 18.96 -5.40 4.30
N ALA A 458 19.70 -6.24 3.57
CA ALA A 458 19.49 -7.69 3.51
C ALA A 458 19.70 -8.41 4.86
N LEU A 459 20.40 -7.78 5.79
CA LEU A 459 20.71 -8.37 7.09
C LEU A 459 19.71 -7.95 8.19
N TRP A 460 18.79 -7.04 7.86
CA TRP A 460 17.90 -6.35 8.78
C TRP A 460 17.17 -7.25 9.78
N PRO A 461 16.59 -8.42 9.41
CA PRO A 461 15.88 -9.28 10.34
C PRO A 461 16.72 -9.85 11.48
N PHE A 462 18.01 -9.99 11.31
CA PHE A 462 18.91 -10.58 12.31
C PHE A 462 20.01 -9.63 12.80
N SER A 463 20.47 -8.67 11.99
CA SER A 463 21.42 -7.67 12.45
C SER A 463 20.81 -6.75 13.51
N THR A 464 19.52 -6.43 13.41
CA THR A 464 18.79 -5.64 14.41
C THR A 464 18.66 -6.33 15.76
N LEU A 465 18.76 -7.65 15.80
CA LEU A 465 18.70 -8.48 17.00
C LEU A 465 20.11 -8.85 17.55
N GLY A 466 21.15 -8.26 16.98
CA GLY A 466 22.53 -8.34 17.51
C GLY A 466 23.46 -9.31 16.79
N TRP A 467 23.01 -10.02 15.74
CA TRP A 467 23.93 -10.85 14.95
C TRP A 467 25.11 -10.00 14.43
N PRO A 468 26.39 -10.47 14.46
CA PRO A 468 26.85 -11.87 14.56
C PRO A 468 26.98 -12.41 16.00
N ASP A 469 26.73 -11.60 17.01
CA ASP A 469 26.77 -12.06 18.38
C ASP A 469 25.57 -12.96 18.69
N GLN A 470 25.76 -13.94 19.57
CA GLN A 470 24.69 -14.82 20.03
C GLN A 470 23.94 -14.16 21.20
N THR A 471 23.02 -13.22 20.85
CA THR A 471 22.24 -12.52 21.86
C THR A 471 21.00 -13.30 22.28
N GLU A 472 20.47 -13.04 23.48
CA GLU A 472 19.18 -13.59 23.92
C GLU A 472 18.02 -13.14 23.02
N ASP A 473 18.06 -11.89 22.53
CA ASP A 473 17.09 -11.36 21.58
C ASP A 473 17.09 -12.14 20.27
N LEU A 474 18.27 -12.43 19.71
CA LEU A 474 18.40 -13.22 18.49
C LEU A 474 17.86 -14.65 18.68
N ASP A 475 18.16 -15.29 19.81
CA ASP A 475 17.69 -16.64 20.11
C ASP A 475 16.16 -16.72 20.29
N TYR A 476 15.54 -15.67 20.81
CA TYR A 476 14.13 -15.66 21.16
C TYR A 476 13.22 -15.06 20.06
N PHE A 477 13.61 -13.93 19.44
CA PHE A 477 12.78 -13.19 18.49
C PHE A 477 13.05 -13.53 17.02
N TYR A 478 14.11 -14.27 16.70
CA TYR A 478 14.44 -14.69 15.32
C TYR A 478 14.19 -16.19 15.09
N PRO A 479 13.64 -16.64 13.93
CA PRO A 479 13.15 -15.82 12.81
C PRO A 479 11.97 -14.93 13.16
N THR A 480 11.77 -13.83 12.39
CA THR A 480 10.60 -12.99 12.55
C THR A 480 9.35 -13.68 11.99
N ASP A 481 8.15 -13.31 12.43
CA ASP A 481 6.92 -14.00 12.05
C ASP A 481 6.37 -13.51 10.71
N VAL A 482 6.38 -12.19 10.51
CA VAL A 482 5.86 -11.55 9.32
C VAL A 482 6.77 -10.42 8.86
N LEU A 483 6.95 -10.33 7.56
CA LEU A 483 7.50 -9.16 6.89
C LEU A 483 6.37 -8.49 6.10
N VAL A 484 6.10 -7.22 6.35
CA VAL A 484 5.15 -6.42 5.55
C VAL A 484 5.94 -5.53 4.61
N THR A 485 5.60 -5.54 3.33
CA THR A 485 6.29 -4.70 2.33
C THR A 485 5.50 -4.55 1.04
N GLY A 486 5.82 -3.54 0.23
CA GLY A 486 5.30 -3.38 -1.11
C GLY A 486 5.80 -4.45 -2.10
N TYR A 487 5.03 -4.76 -3.12
CA TYR A 487 5.42 -5.72 -4.16
C TYR A 487 6.62 -5.27 -4.99
N ASP A 488 6.89 -3.98 -5.06
CA ASP A 488 7.93 -3.36 -5.87
C ASP A 488 9.35 -3.63 -5.37
N ILE A 489 9.51 -4.02 -4.10
CA ILE A 489 10.82 -4.35 -3.52
C ILE A 489 11.02 -5.84 -3.19
N ILE A 490 10.23 -6.74 -3.77
CA ILE A 490 10.43 -8.19 -3.62
C ILE A 490 11.83 -8.58 -4.08
N PHE A 491 12.25 -8.14 -5.26
CA PHE A 491 13.58 -8.43 -5.79
C PHE A 491 14.69 -7.75 -4.99
N PHE A 492 14.50 -6.47 -4.67
CA PHE A 492 15.54 -5.67 -4.03
C PHE A 492 15.82 -6.08 -2.60
N TRP A 493 14.77 -6.42 -1.85
CA TRP A 493 14.87 -6.60 -0.42
C TRP A 493 14.49 -8.00 0.04
N VAL A 494 13.29 -8.49 -0.30
CA VAL A 494 12.81 -9.78 0.22
C VAL A 494 13.74 -10.93 -0.17
N ILE A 495 14.06 -11.07 -1.46
CA ILE A 495 14.95 -12.11 -1.97
C ILE A 495 16.30 -12.06 -1.26
N ARG A 496 16.85 -10.86 -1.08
CA ARG A 496 18.15 -10.65 -0.47
C ARG A 496 18.16 -11.00 1.02
N MET A 497 17.12 -10.66 1.75
CA MET A 497 16.97 -11.08 3.14
C MET A 497 16.88 -12.60 3.26
N VAL A 498 16.15 -13.27 2.36
CA VAL A 498 15.96 -14.72 2.43
C VAL A 498 17.26 -15.47 2.20
N PHE A 499 18.02 -15.18 1.13
CA PHE A 499 19.28 -15.87 0.91
C PHE A 499 20.32 -15.51 2.00
N SER A 500 20.35 -14.26 2.49
CA SER A 500 21.23 -13.87 3.60
C SER A 500 20.88 -14.58 4.89
N GLY A 501 19.58 -14.73 5.22
CA GLY A 501 19.13 -15.50 6.36
C GLY A 501 19.66 -16.93 6.32
N TYR A 502 19.48 -17.63 5.20
CA TYR A 502 20.02 -18.99 5.04
C TYR A 502 21.55 -19.04 5.09
N ALA A 503 22.24 -18.12 4.41
CA ALA A 503 23.70 -18.11 4.35
C ALA A 503 24.36 -17.85 5.71
N HIS A 504 23.73 -17.07 6.58
CA HIS A 504 24.36 -16.59 7.82
C HIS A 504 23.77 -17.20 9.08
N THR A 505 22.48 -17.55 9.09
CA THR A 505 21.79 -18.13 10.26
C THR A 505 21.30 -19.56 10.03
N GLY A 506 21.31 -20.05 8.78
CA GLY A 506 20.81 -21.38 8.42
C GLY A 506 19.28 -21.50 8.40
N LYS A 507 18.54 -20.39 8.51
CA LYS A 507 17.07 -20.35 8.60
C LYS A 507 16.51 -19.27 7.66
N ALA A 508 15.23 -19.44 7.24
CA ALA A 508 14.48 -18.37 6.64
C ALA A 508 14.36 -17.20 7.64
N PRO A 509 14.52 -15.95 7.21
CA PRO A 509 14.50 -14.81 8.13
C PRO A 509 13.11 -14.45 8.66
N PHE A 510 12.05 -14.91 7.99
CA PHE A 510 10.64 -14.73 8.34
C PHE A 510 9.80 -15.86 7.73
N HIS A 511 8.63 -16.12 8.33
CA HIS A 511 7.70 -17.17 7.84
C HIS A 511 6.73 -16.67 6.79
N THR A 512 6.24 -15.45 6.94
CA THR A 512 5.22 -14.87 6.05
C THR A 512 5.69 -13.55 5.50
N VAL A 513 5.54 -13.37 4.17
CA VAL A 513 5.70 -12.08 3.50
C VAL A 513 4.31 -11.57 3.13
N PHE A 514 3.85 -10.57 3.86
CA PHE A 514 2.57 -9.92 3.61
C PHE A 514 2.78 -8.73 2.66
N ILE A 515 2.31 -8.89 1.44
CA ILE A 515 2.52 -7.91 0.37
C ILE A 515 1.33 -6.95 0.29
N HIS A 516 1.63 -5.67 0.27
CA HIS A 516 0.66 -4.63 -0.03
C HIS A 516 0.91 -4.00 -1.41
N GLY A 517 -0.12 -3.36 -1.96
CA GLY A 517 -0.02 -2.57 -3.19
C GLY A 517 0.41 -1.13 -2.93
N LEU A 518 0.44 -0.32 -3.98
CA LEU A 518 0.81 1.09 -3.92
C LEU A 518 -0.41 1.97 -3.67
N VAL A 519 -0.21 3.08 -2.96
CA VAL A 519 -1.22 4.12 -2.84
C VAL A 519 -1.11 5.06 -4.03
N ARG A 520 -2.21 5.19 -4.77
CA ARG A 520 -2.33 6.01 -5.97
C ARG A 520 -3.24 7.21 -5.73
N ASP A 521 -3.11 8.24 -6.54
CA ASP A 521 -4.04 9.37 -6.49
C ASP A 521 -5.47 8.97 -6.94
N SER A 522 -6.41 9.88 -6.84
CA SER A 522 -7.82 9.65 -7.21
C SER A 522 -8.00 9.25 -8.69
N GLN A 523 -7.04 9.58 -9.56
CA GLN A 523 -7.05 9.21 -10.98
C GLN A 523 -6.34 7.87 -11.25
N GLY A 524 -5.77 7.23 -10.22
CA GLY A 524 -5.03 5.97 -10.31
C GLY A 524 -3.57 6.11 -10.75
N ARG A 525 -3.00 7.33 -10.75
CA ARG A 525 -1.60 7.57 -11.08
C ARG A 525 -0.72 7.35 -9.85
N LYS A 526 0.50 6.88 -10.06
CA LYS A 526 1.51 6.81 -8.99
C LYS A 526 1.75 8.21 -8.42
N MET A 527 1.74 8.34 -7.10
CA MET A 527 2.09 9.59 -6.45
C MET A 527 3.59 9.85 -6.56
N SER A 528 3.96 11.05 -7.02
CA SER A 528 5.36 11.47 -7.11
C SER A 528 5.50 12.97 -6.88
N LYS A 529 6.70 13.39 -6.43
CA LYS A 529 7.01 14.82 -6.25
C LYS A 529 7.01 15.57 -7.58
N SER A 530 7.44 14.92 -8.65
CA SER A 530 7.51 15.51 -9.99
C SER A 530 6.12 15.79 -10.58
N LEU A 531 5.12 14.97 -10.27
CA LEU A 531 3.73 15.18 -10.70
C LEU A 531 2.96 16.14 -9.78
N GLY A 532 3.50 16.49 -8.62
CA GLY A 532 2.83 17.35 -7.64
C GLY A 532 1.54 16.77 -7.06
N ASN A 533 1.32 15.46 -7.21
CA ASN A 533 0.14 14.74 -6.74
C ASN A 533 0.35 13.97 -5.42
N GLY A 534 1.53 14.17 -4.78
CA GLY A 534 1.82 13.58 -3.48
C GLY A 534 0.98 14.21 -2.38
N ILE A 535 0.42 13.37 -1.52
CA ILE A 535 -0.34 13.79 -0.33
C ILE A 535 0.51 13.53 0.89
N ASP A 536 0.75 14.58 1.70
CA ASP A 536 1.46 14.46 2.98
C ASP A 536 0.51 13.84 4.02
N PRO A 537 0.83 12.66 4.58
CA PRO A 537 0.01 12.04 5.61
C PRO A 537 -0.19 12.90 6.84
N LEU A 538 0.78 13.78 7.19
CA LEU A 538 0.65 14.68 8.32
C LEU A 538 -0.42 15.74 8.13
N GLU A 539 -0.59 16.27 6.92
CA GLU A 539 -1.65 17.23 6.62
C GLU A 539 -3.03 16.59 6.83
N ILE A 540 -3.18 15.32 6.44
CA ILE A 540 -4.41 14.55 6.67
C ILE A 540 -4.64 14.31 8.16
N ILE A 541 -3.59 13.91 8.90
CA ILE A 541 -3.67 13.71 10.35
C ILE A 541 -4.03 15.02 11.06
N ASP A 542 -3.40 16.12 10.70
CA ASP A 542 -3.66 17.43 11.28
C ASP A 542 -5.10 17.92 11.03
N GLN A 543 -5.71 17.52 9.92
CA GLN A 543 -7.08 17.91 9.56
C GLN A 543 -8.14 16.97 10.14
N TYR A 544 -7.91 15.66 10.13
CA TYR A 544 -8.93 14.64 10.41
C TYR A 544 -8.62 13.72 11.58
N GLY A 545 -7.37 13.70 12.07
CA GLY A 545 -6.86 12.76 13.07
C GLY A 545 -6.21 11.51 12.47
N ALA A 546 -5.35 10.87 13.24
CA ALA A 546 -4.62 9.67 12.82
C ALA A 546 -5.57 8.47 12.58
N ASP A 547 -6.56 8.29 13.44
CA ASP A 547 -7.55 7.21 13.32
C ASP A 547 -8.31 7.25 12.00
N ALA A 548 -8.69 8.46 11.55
CA ALA A 548 -9.39 8.64 10.28
C ALA A 548 -8.52 8.25 9.08
N LEU A 549 -7.24 8.61 9.09
CA LEU A 549 -6.28 8.20 8.06
C LEU A 549 -6.08 6.68 8.05
N ARG A 550 -5.81 6.08 9.21
CA ARG A 550 -5.56 4.64 9.37
C ARG A 550 -6.76 3.82 8.87
N MET A 551 -7.95 4.16 9.28
CA MET A 551 -9.18 3.51 8.81
C MET A 551 -9.36 3.65 7.28
N THR A 552 -9.08 4.84 6.73
CA THR A 552 -9.19 5.09 5.29
C THR A 552 -8.26 4.20 4.48
N LEU A 553 -7.02 4.04 4.96
CA LEU A 553 -6.01 3.17 4.32
C LEU A 553 -6.39 1.69 4.35
N MET A 554 -7.23 1.29 5.32
CA MET A 554 -7.69 -0.10 5.43
C MET A 554 -9.03 -0.35 4.76
N THR A 555 -9.85 0.68 4.56
CA THR A 555 -11.18 0.52 3.94
C THR A 555 -11.07 0.07 2.48
N GLY A 556 -11.53 -1.14 2.20
CA GLY A 556 -11.47 -1.77 0.89
C GLY A 556 -10.05 -2.19 0.46
N ASN A 557 -9.09 -2.20 1.40
CA ASN A 557 -7.75 -2.71 1.15
C ASN A 557 -7.78 -4.24 0.98
N ALA A 558 -7.13 -4.74 -0.06
CA ALA A 558 -6.95 -6.16 -0.29
C ALA A 558 -5.45 -6.46 -0.51
N PRO A 559 -4.94 -7.59 0.03
CA PRO A 559 -3.53 -7.94 -0.07
C PRO A 559 -2.99 -7.87 -1.50
N GLY A 560 -1.88 -7.17 -1.68
CA GLY A 560 -1.16 -7.04 -2.94
C GLY A 560 -1.83 -6.19 -4.03
N ASN A 561 -2.94 -5.53 -3.74
CA ASN A 561 -3.64 -4.68 -4.70
C ASN A 561 -3.36 -3.20 -4.42
N ASP A 562 -3.20 -2.41 -5.50
CA ASP A 562 -3.12 -0.97 -5.41
C ASP A 562 -4.43 -0.37 -4.91
N MET A 563 -4.34 0.72 -4.16
CA MET A 563 -5.50 1.46 -3.70
C MET A 563 -5.47 2.92 -4.18
N ARG A 564 -6.65 3.48 -4.42
CA ARG A 564 -6.81 4.91 -4.73
C ARG A 564 -7.17 5.67 -3.47
N PHE A 565 -6.49 6.78 -3.24
CA PHE A 565 -6.76 7.65 -2.11
C PHE A 565 -7.74 8.77 -2.49
N TYR A 566 -8.77 8.96 -1.64
CA TYR A 566 -9.78 9.99 -1.81
C TYR A 566 -10.02 10.70 -0.47
N ASN A 567 -10.06 12.04 -0.49
CA ASN A 567 -10.32 12.83 0.73
C ASN A 567 -11.72 12.58 1.31
N GLU A 568 -12.71 12.31 0.46
CA GLU A 568 -14.09 11.99 0.88
C GLU A 568 -14.17 10.73 1.74
N ARG A 569 -13.26 9.77 1.51
CA ARG A 569 -13.15 8.57 2.35
C ARG A 569 -12.60 8.89 3.74
N VAL A 570 -11.69 9.87 3.84
CA VAL A 570 -11.16 10.31 5.14
C VAL A 570 -12.27 11.00 5.95
N GLU A 571 -13.10 11.80 5.30
CA GLU A 571 -14.28 12.41 5.94
C GLU A 571 -15.28 11.34 6.43
N ALA A 572 -15.52 10.30 5.64
CA ALA A 572 -16.36 9.19 6.05
C ALA A 572 -15.78 8.45 7.28
N SER A 573 -14.46 8.22 7.30
CA SER A 573 -13.77 7.60 8.44
C SER A 573 -13.83 8.47 9.70
N ARG A 574 -13.65 9.79 9.58
CA ARG A 574 -13.87 10.74 10.69
C ARG A 574 -15.32 10.71 11.19
N ASN A 575 -16.28 10.65 10.29
CA ASN A 575 -17.69 10.58 10.67
C ASN A 575 -18.01 9.28 11.41
N PHE A 576 -17.37 8.18 11.04
CA PHE A 576 -17.48 6.93 11.80
C PHE A 576 -16.91 7.06 13.21
N ALA A 577 -15.71 7.64 13.37
CA ALA A 577 -15.15 7.93 14.69
C ALA A 577 -16.10 8.76 15.56
N ASN A 578 -16.71 9.80 14.98
CA ASN A 578 -17.70 10.62 15.68
C ASN A 578 -18.98 9.84 16.03
N LYS A 579 -19.42 8.90 15.19
CA LYS A 579 -20.58 8.06 15.48
C LYS A 579 -20.30 7.12 16.66
N VAL A 580 -19.13 6.47 16.65
CA VAL A 580 -18.67 5.63 17.79
C VAL A 580 -18.58 6.46 19.06
N TRP A 581 -18.00 7.66 19.00
CA TRP A 581 -17.91 8.59 20.12
C TRP A 581 -19.26 8.96 20.70
N ASN A 582 -20.21 9.35 19.85
CA ASN A 582 -21.55 9.76 20.27
C ASN A 582 -22.36 8.59 20.86
N ALA A 583 -22.25 7.39 20.27
CA ALA A 583 -22.86 6.18 20.81
C ALA A 583 -22.29 5.85 22.20
N SER A 584 -20.98 5.89 22.34
CA SER A 584 -20.29 5.67 23.62
C SER A 584 -20.69 6.71 24.67
N ARG A 585 -20.78 7.99 24.27
CA ARG A 585 -21.23 9.08 25.12
C ARG A 585 -22.67 8.86 25.62
N PHE A 586 -23.59 8.46 24.73
CA PHE A 586 -24.97 8.09 25.11
C PHE A 586 -24.98 6.98 26.13
N ILE A 587 -24.23 5.92 25.92
CA ILE A 587 -24.14 4.79 26.84
C ILE A 587 -23.62 5.26 28.20
N MET A 588 -22.46 5.95 28.23
CA MET A 588 -21.83 6.41 29.48
C MET A 588 -22.68 7.39 30.26
N MET A 589 -23.47 8.23 29.62
CA MET A 589 -24.41 9.15 30.29
C MET A 589 -25.56 8.42 31.01
N ASN A 590 -25.89 7.20 30.58
CA ASN A 590 -26.95 6.38 31.16
C ASN A 590 -26.40 5.30 32.11
N LEU A 591 -25.06 5.10 32.14
CA LEU A 591 -24.40 4.27 33.14
C LEU A 591 -24.32 5.06 34.45
N ASP A 592 -25.17 4.72 35.40
CA ASP A 592 -25.09 5.30 36.75
C ASP A 592 -23.94 4.63 37.53
N GLU A 593 -23.43 5.28 38.59
CA GLU A 593 -22.39 4.75 39.49
C GLU A 593 -22.80 3.44 40.21
N LYS A 594 -24.01 2.96 40.01
CA LYS A 594 -24.49 1.68 40.53
C LYS A 594 -23.84 0.53 39.76
N GLU A 595 -23.33 -0.46 40.49
CA GLU A 595 -22.83 -1.71 39.92
C GLU A 595 -23.87 -2.34 38.98
N LEU A 596 -23.56 -2.34 37.65
CA LEU A 596 -24.34 -3.11 36.69
C LEU A 596 -24.15 -4.60 37.00
N LYS A 597 -25.26 -5.30 37.17
CA LYS A 597 -25.23 -6.74 37.40
C LYS A 597 -25.41 -7.49 36.07
N LYS A 598 -24.55 -8.50 35.85
CA LYS A 598 -24.81 -9.45 34.75
C LYS A 598 -26.21 -10.03 34.96
N PRO A 599 -27.13 -9.94 33.96
CA PRO A 599 -28.44 -10.56 34.08
C PRO A 599 -28.34 -12.05 34.38
N ALA A 600 -29.18 -12.56 35.28
CA ALA A 600 -29.16 -13.97 35.61
C ALA A 600 -29.59 -14.87 34.42
N ASN A 601 -30.51 -14.35 33.62
CA ASN A 601 -30.93 -14.94 32.35
C ASN A 601 -31.31 -13.82 31.35
N PHE A 602 -31.42 -14.14 30.10
CA PHE A 602 -31.89 -13.28 29.03
C PHE A 602 -33.26 -13.70 28.46
N GLU A 603 -34.01 -14.50 29.24
CA GLU A 603 -35.35 -14.91 28.87
C GLU A 603 -36.22 -13.67 28.61
N LYS A 604 -36.99 -13.68 27.51
CA LYS A 604 -37.86 -12.59 27.09
C LYS A 604 -37.14 -11.28 26.74
N ARG A 605 -35.89 -11.36 26.33
CA ARG A 605 -35.06 -10.19 25.94
C ARG A 605 -34.43 -10.38 24.55
N PRO A 606 -35.26 -10.55 23.48
CA PRO A 606 -34.76 -10.91 22.16
C PRO A 606 -33.77 -9.88 21.60
N ALA A 607 -33.91 -8.59 21.85
CA ALA A 607 -33.00 -7.56 21.41
C ALA A 607 -31.60 -7.72 22.03
N ASP A 608 -31.54 -8.00 23.34
CA ASP A 608 -30.29 -8.16 24.06
C ASP A 608 -29.57 -9.44 23.61
N CYS A 609 -30.30 -10.56 23.51
CA CYS A 609 -29.78 -11.83 22.99
C CYS A 609 -29.25 -11.68 21.56
N TRP A 610 -30.02 -11.05 20.69
CA TRP A 610 -29.67 -10.82 19.30
C TRP A 610 -28.35 -10.07 19.16
N ILE A 611 -28.19 -8.92 19.83
CA ILE A 611 -26.97 -8.11 19.68
C ILE A 611 -25.74 -8.79 20.29
N MET A 612 -25.93 -9.53 21.37
CA MET A 612 -24.87 -10.35 21.98
C MET A 612 -24.42 -11.46 21.04
N SER A 613 -25.37 -12.14 20.37
CA SER A 613 -25.09 -13.21 19.41
C SER A 613 -24.40 -12.66 18.15
N LYS A 614 -24.89 -11.54 17.61
CA LYS A 614 -24.23 -10.84 16.48
C LYS A 614 -22.80 -10.38 16.81
N CYS A 615 -22.60 -9.82 18.03
CA CYS A 615 -21.26 -9.43 18.50
C CYS A 615 -20.35 -10.64 18.67
N ASN A 616 -20.86 -11.75 19.17
CA ASN A 616 -20.11 -12.99 19.34
C ASN A 616 -19.68 -13.59 17.98
N SER A 617 -20.58 -13.60 17.01
CA SER A 617 -20.28 -14.00 15.63
C SER A 617 -19.25 -13.06 14.98
N LEU A 618 -19.35 -11.75 15.22
CA LEU A 618 -18.37 -10.75 14.77
C LEU A 618 -16.97 -11.06 15.30
N VAL A 619 -16.84 -11.40 16.60
CA VAL A 619 -15.53 -11.75 17.20
C VAL A 619 -14.88 -12.90 16.43
N LYS A 620 -15.64 -13.96 16.12
CA LYS A 620 -15.17 -15.10 15.34
C LYS A 620 -14.73 -14.66 13.93
N ASP A 621 -15.61 -13.98 13.23
CA ASP A 621 -15.39 -13.55 11.85
C ASP A 621 -14.17 -12.63 11.70
N VAL A 622 -14.03 -11.65 12.60
CA VAL A 622 -12.91 -10.72 12.62
C VAL A 622 -11.61 -11.46 12.89
N THR A 623 -11.58 -12.34 13.90
CA THR A 623 -10.40 -13.12 14.25
C THR A 623 -9.94 -14.00 13.08
N GLU A 624 -10.87 -14.71 12.41
CA GLU A 624 -10.54 -15.53 11.26
C GLU A 624 -9.98 -14.73 10.07
N ASN A 625 -10.53 -13.53 9.82
CA ASN A 625 -10.03 -12.68 8.74
C ASN A 625 -8.67 -12.04 9.08
N MET A 626 -8.45 -11.65 10.34
CA MET A 626 -7.16 -11.16 10.81
C MET A 626 -6.07 -12.22 10.65
N ASP A 627 -6.34 -13.46 11.03
CA ASP A 627 -5.39 -14.58 10.90
C ASP A 627 -5.09 -14.96 9.42
N LYS A 628 -6.01 -14.64 8.51
CA LYS A 628 -5.84 -14.79 7.05
C LYS A 628 -5.19 -13.55 6.39
N PHE A 629 -4.85 -12.52 7.14
CA PHE A 629 -4.37 -11.22 6.64
C PHE A 629 -5.40 -10.46 5.78
N GLU A 630 -6.69 -10.78 5.89
CA GLU A 630 -7.81 -10.10 5.22
C GLU A 630 -8.26 -8.89 6.06
N LEU A 631 -7.32 -7.97 6.35
CA LEU A 631 -7.52 -6.88 7.32
C LEU A 631 -8.62 -5.92 6.90
N GLY A 632 -8.77 -5.65 5.60
CA GLY A 632 -9.83 -4.78 5.08
C GLY A 632 -11.22 -5.41 5.21
N ILE A 633 -11.34 -6.75 5.09
CA ILE A 633 -12.60 -7.48 5.30
C ILE A 633 -12.96 -7.47 6.78
N ALA A 634 -12.00 -7.72 7.66
CA ALA A 634 -12.21 -7.64 9.10
C ALA A 634 -12.74 -6.26 9.53
N LEU A 635 -12.13 -5.18 9.02
CA LEU A 635 -12.60 -3.81 9.28
C LEU A 635 -14.03 -3.56 8.78
N SER A 636 -14.37 -4.03 7.56
CA SER A 636 -15.72 -3.88 7.01
C SER A 636 -16.78 -4.52 7.92
N LYS A 637 -16.50 -5.73 8.42
CA LYS A 637 -17.42 -6.42 9.35
C LYS A 637 -17.58 -5.65 10.67
N ILE A 638 -16.50 -5.07 11.21
CA ILE A 638 -16.58 -4.23 12.41
C ILE A 638 -17.43 -2.98 12.13
N TYR A 639 -17.18 -2.32 11.00
CA TYR A 639 -17.91 -1.14 10.59
C TYR A 639 -19.42 -1.40 10.45
N ASP A 640 -19.80 -2.43 9.68
CA ASP A 640 -21.20 -2.79 9.42
C ASP A 640 -21.91 -3.14 10.73
N PHE A 641 -21.28 -3.91 11.61
CA PHE A 641 -21.83 -4.23 12.92
C PHE A 641 -22.04 -2.99 13.78
N MET A 642 -21.00 -2.14 13.92
CA MET A 642 -21.08 -0.97 14.80
C MET A 642 -22.03 0.09 14.27
N TRP A 643 -22.03 0.32 12.96
CA TRP A 643 -22.88 1.33 12.34
C TRP A 643 -24.34 0.89 12.27
N ASP A 644 -24.60 -0.24 11.61
CA ASP A 644 -25.94 -0.68 11.31
C ASP A 644 -26.59 -1.41 12.50
N GLU A 645 -25.95 -2.50 12.97
CA GLU A 645 -26.59 -3.35 13.99
C GLU A 645 -26.61 -2.70 15.36
N PHE A 646 -25.47 -2.20 15.83
CA PHE A 646 -25.35 -1.66 17.18
C PHE A 646 -25.94 -0.26 17.30
N CYS A 647 -25.51 0.71 16.45
CA CYS A 647 -25.96 2.09 16.58
C CYS A 647 -27.38 2.32 16.05
N ASP A 648 -27.72 1.81 14.84
CA ASP A 648 -28.98 2.15 14.19
C ASP A 648 -30.15 1.29 14.69
N TRP A 649 -29.86 0.10 15.21
CA TRP A 649 -30.92 -0.79 15.71
C TRP A 649 -30.86 -0.99 17.23
N TYR A 650 -29.79 -1.58 17.75
CA TYR A 650 -29.80 -1.99 19.15
C TYR A 650 -29.91 -0.82 20.13
N ILE A 651 -29.12 0.25 19.92
CA ILE A 651 -29.21 1.45 20.80
C ILE A 651 -30.65 2.02 20.78
N GLU A 652 -31.31 2.06 19.63
CA GLU A 652 -32.68 2.56 19.52
C GLU A 652 -33.69 1.66 20.28
N MET A 653 -33.51 0.33 20.21
CA MET A 653 -34.33 -0.61 20.96
C MET A 653 -34.09 -0.51 22.47
N ALA A 654 -32.83 -0.31 22.89
CA ALA A 654 -32.43 -0.20 24.27
C ALA A 654 -32.95 1.10 24.97
N LYS A 655 -33.26 2.14 24.21
CA LYS A 655 -33.77 3.41 24.77
C LYS A 655 -35.07 3.21 25.61
N TYR A 656 -35.99 2.35 25.16
CA TYR A 656 -37.26 2.17 25.86
C TYR A 656 -37.05 1.64 27.30
N PRO A 657 -36.42 0.50 27.51
CA PRO A 657 -36.19 0.01 28.88
C PRO A 657 -35.33 0.95 29.73
N ILE A 658 -34.37 1.67 29.12
CA ILE A 658 -33.53 2.63 29.86
C ILE A 658 -34.34 3.83 30.37
N TYR A 659 -35.23 4.39 29.55
CA TYR A 659 -36.05 5.55 29.91
C TYR A 659 -37.26 5.22 30.81
N HIS A 660 -37.62 3.93 30.89
CA HIS A 660 -38.70 3.42 31.73
C HIS A 660 -38.17 2.51 32.86
N ALA A 661 -36.96 2.82 33.38
CA ALA A 661 -36.29 2.06 34.42
C ALA A 661 -37.11 1.95 35.72
N ASP A 662 -38.01 2.91 35.98
CA ASP A 662 -38.92 2.90 37.14
C ASP A 662 -40.02 1.82 37.00
N GLU A 663 -40.38 1.46 35.79
CA GLU A 663 -41.39 0.44 35.49
C GLU A 663 -40.80 -0.97 35.48
N ASP A 664 -39.60 -1.16 34.88
CA ASP A 664 -38.86 -2.42 34.82
C ASP A 664 -37.36 -2.20 35.05
N PRO A 665 -36.90 -2.13 36.31
CA PRO A 665 -35.48 -1.95 36.63
C PRO A 665 -34.59 -3.08 36.13
N GLU A 666 -35.12 -4.32 36.02
CA GLU A 666 -34.35 -5.47 35.52
C GLU A 666 -34.10 -5.35 34.02
N ALA A 667 -35.12 -4.91 33.26
CA ALA A 667 -34.93 -4.63 31.83
C ALA A 667 -33.94 -3.52 31.56
N ALA A 668 -34.00 -2.44 32.34
CA ALA A 668 -33.06 -1.33 32.22
C ALA A 668 -31.62 -1.77 32.53
N ASN A 669 -31.43 -2.55 33.61
CA ASN A 669 -30.10 -3.09 33.95
C ASN A 669 -29.58 -4.04 32.86
N ALA A 670 -30.44 -4.91 32.30
CA ALA A 670 -30.01 -5.81 31.24
C ALA A 670 -29.61 -5.04 29.97
N ALA A 671 -30.38 -4.07 29.56
CA ALA A 671 -30.07 -3.24 28.39
C ALA A 671 -28.75 -2.45 28.58
N LEU A 672 -28.55 -1.81 29.76
CA LEU A 672 -27.32 -1.08 30.07
C LEU A 672 -26.10 -1.99 30.15
N TRP A 673 -26.25 -3.17 30.80
CA TRP A 673 -25.18 -4.16 30.87
C TRP A 673 -24.80 -4.66 29.47
N THR A 674 -25.77 -5.00 28.62
CA THR A 674 -25.54 -5.45 27.25
C THR A 674 -24.89 -4.36 26.43
N LEU A 675 -25.34 -3.11 26.49
CA LEU A 675 -24.71 -1.97 25.82
C LEU A 675 -23.24 -1.83 26.21
N ARG A 676 -22.93 -1.94 27.52
CA ARG A 676 -21.54 -1.84 27.99
C ARG A 676 -20.69 -2.99 27.47
N GLU A 677 -21.14 -4.23 27.54
CA GLU A 677 -20.35 -5.40 27.12
C GLU A 677 -20.15 -5.46 25.62
N VAL A 678 -21.18 -5.15 24.82
CA VAL A 678 -21.06 -5.09 23.36
C VAL A 678 -20.13 -3.95 22.95
N LEU A 679 -20.25 -2.77 23.56
CA LEU A 679 -19.33 -1.65 23.29
C LEU A 679 -17.89 -2.02 23.66
N LYS A 680 -17.66 -2.62 24.82
CA LYS A 680 -16.35 -3.08 25.29
C LYS A 680 -15.71 -4.04 24.28
N LYS A 681 -16.42 -5.08 23.83
CA LYS A 681 -15.95 -6.04 22.82
C LYS A 681 -15.69 -5.35 21.47
N SER A 682 -16.58 -4.47 21.03
CA SER A 682 -16.46 -3.73 19.77
C SER A 682 -15.25 -2.79 19.74
N LEU A 683 -14.98 -2.09 20.85
CA LEU A 683 -13.80 -1.23 20.98
C LEU A 683 -12.50 -2.04 20.91
N LYS A 684 -12.47 -3.26 21.50
CA LYS A 684 -11.32 -4.17 21.40
C LYS A 684 -11.05 -4.61 19.96
N LEU A 685 -12.09 -4.96 19.20
CA LEU A 685 -11.97 -5.35 17.80
C LEU A 685 -11.54 -4.18 16.90
N LEU A 686 -12.01 -2.97 17.19
CA LEU A 686 -11.70 -1.76 16.42
C LEU A 686 -10.32 -1.18 16.76
N HIS A 687 -9.80 -1.43 17.96
CA HIS A 687 -8.57 -0.81 18.47
C HIS A 687 -7.35 -0.91 17.53
N PRO A 688 -7.05 -2.06 16.89
CA PRO A 688 -5.92 -2.13 15.96
C PRO A 688 -6.01 -1.12 14.81
N TYR A 689 -7.21 -0.77 14.38
CA TYR A 689 -7.48 0.15 13.27
C TYR A 689 -7.53 1.61 13.70
N MET A 690 -8.18 1.90 14.82
CA MET A 690 -8.45 3.24 15.34
C MET A 690 -8.04 3.33 16.82
N PRO A 691 -6.72 3.30 17.11
CA PRO A 691 -6.23 3.13 18.48
C PRO A 691 -6.55 4.29 19.42
N PHE A 692 -6.64 5.53 18.93
CA PHE A 692 -6.79 6.69 19.81
C PHE A 692 -8.22 6.88 20.32
N VAL A 693 -9.21 6.88 19.43
CA VAL A 693 -10.60 7.04 19.81
C VAL A 693 -11.08 5.88 20.70
N THR A 694 -10.62 4.66 20.38
CA THR A 694 -10.99 3.48 21.14
C THR A 694 -10.36 3.45 22.52
N GLU A 695 -9.10 3.84 22.66
CA GLU A 695 -8.40 3.92 23.95
C GLU A 695 -9.04 4.99 24.85
N GLU A 696 -9.32 6.19 24.30
CA GLU A 696 -9.93 7.28 25.06
C GLU A 696 -11.32 6.90 25.60
N ILE A 697 -12.15 6.24 24.79
CA ILE A 697 -13.45 5.76 25.21
C ILE A 697 -13.29 4.65 26.26
N TYR A 698 -12.44 3.67 25.99
CA TYR A 698 -12.27 2.50 26.82
C TYR A 698 -11.74 2.84 28.22
N SER A 699 -10.76 3.73 28.31
CA SER A 699 -10.19 4.15 29.60
C SER A 699 -11.22 4.78 30.54
N LYS A 700 -12.30 5.35 29.99
CA LYS A 700 -13.41 5.92 30.78
C LYS A 700 -14.53 4.92 31.03
N LEU A 701 -14.73 3.97 30.09
CA LEU A 701 -15.74 2.93 30.18
C LEU A 701 -15.33 1.81 31.17
N VAL A 702 -14.02 1.52 31.24
CA VAL A 702 -13.43 0.41 32.00
C VAL A 702 -12.22 0.95 32.78
N PRO A 703 -12.41 1.86 33.76
CA PRO A 703 -11.31 2.53 34.45
C PRO A 703 -10.47 1.58 35.32
N GLU A 704 -10.95 0.36 35.55
CA GLU A 704 -10.24 -0.70 36.28
C GLU A 704 -9.14 -1.38 35.43
N GLU A 705 -9.15 -1.27 34.10
CA GLU A 705 -8.11 -1.78 33.21
C GLU A 705 -7.12 -0.64 32.85
N GLU A 706 -5.85 -0.97 32.81
CA GLU A 706 -4.77 0.01 32.63
C GLU A 706 -4.79 0.68 31.25
N SER A 707 -5.03 -0.13 30.20
CA SER A 707 -5.11 0.30 28.82
C SER A 707 -5.83 -0.75 27.98
N LEU A 708 -6.58 -0.29 26.98
CA LEU A 708 -7.21 -1.16 25.98
C LEU A 708 -6.17 -2.00 25.22
N MET A 709 -5.05 -1.39 24.88
CA MET A 709 -3.96 -2.04 24.16
C MET A 709 -3.39 -3.27 24.89
N MET A 710 -3.43 -3.24 26.24
CA MET A 710 -2.93 -4.30 27.11
C MET A 710 -4.03 -5.29 27.50
N SER A 711 -5.26 -5.07 27.08
CA SER A 711 -6.38 -5.96 27.36
C SER A 711 -6.41 -7.17 26.43
N ASP A 712 -7.04 -8.26 26.90
CA ASP A 712 -7.18 -9.49 26.10
C ASP A 712 -8.09 -9.31 24.89
N TRP A 713 -7.69 -9.90 23.74
CA TRP A 713 -8.53 -10.02 22.57
C TRP A 713 -9.80 -10.82 22.88
N PRO A 714 -10.98 -10.36 22.46
CA PRO A 714 -12.21 -11.09 22.73
C PRO A 714 -12.23 -12.46 22.02
N VAL A 715 -12.84 -13.42 22.65
CA VAL A 715 -13.01 -14.78 22.12
C VAL A 715 -14.47 -15.10 21.87
N TYR A 716 -14.72 -15.97 20.88
CA TYR A 716 -16.04 -16.53 20.64
C TYR A 716 -16.43 -17.48 21.77
N GLU A 717 -17.65 -17.36 22.28
CA GLU A 717 -18.20 -18.16 23.36
C GLU A 717 -19.55 -18.78 22.92
N GLU A 718 -19.67 -20.10 22.91
CA GLU A 718 -20.86 -20.81 22.43
C GLU A 718 -22.13 -20.44 23.23
N GLU A 719 -22.00 -20.07 24.52
CA GLU A 719 -23.11 -19.66 25.37
C GLU A 719 -23.81 -18.36 24.92
N TRP A 720 -23.14 -17.55 24.08
CA TRP A 720 -23.68 -16.31 23.53
C TRP A 720 -24.21 -16.48 22.08
N ASN A 721 -24.59 -17.68 21.68
CA ASN A 721 -25.18 -17.97 20.40
C ASN A 721 -26.70 -18.16 20.54
N PHE A 722 -27.47 -17.19 20.05
CA PHE A 722 -28.94 -17.14 20.19
C PHE A 722 -29.65 -17.12 18.83
N PRO A 723 -29.68 -18.22 18.08
CA PRO A 723 -30.23 -18.21 16.70
C PRO A 723 -31.74 -17.95 16.65
N VAL A 724 -32.51 -18.27 17.69
CA VAL A 724 -33.94 -18.00 17.73
C VAL A 724 -34.19 -16.50 17.85
N ASP A 725 -33.49 -15.83 18.77
CA ASP A 725 -33.60 -14.38 18.95
C ASP A 725 -33.07 -13.61 17.73
N GLU A 726 -32.04 -14.12 17.05
CA GLU A 726 -31.58 -13.55 15.77
C GLU A 726 -32.71 -13.58 14.73
N ASN A 727 -33.37 -14.69 14.59
CA ASN A 727 -34.51 -14.83 13.66
C ASN A 727 -35.64 -13.85 14.02
N ILE A 728 -36.00 -13.73 15.29
CA ILE A 728 -37.05 -12.79 15.76
C ILE A 728 -36.70 -11.35 15.40
N VAL A 729 -35.49 -10.92 15.68
CA VAL A 729 -35.09 -9.53 15.44
C VAL A 729 -34.90 -9.25 13.95
N ASP A 730 -34.46 -10.21 13.15
CA ASP A 730 -34.37 -10.05 11.70
C ASP A 730 -35.75 -9.85 11.08
N HIS A 731 -36.77 -10.60 11.50
CA HIS A 731 -38.17 -10.35 11.11
C HIS A 731 -38.67 -8.99 11.58
N TYR A 732 -38.38 -8.62 12.83
CA TYR A 732 -38.72 -7.31 13.35
C TYR A 732 -38.12 -6.17 12.51
N LYS A 733 -36.86 -6.28 12.10
CA LYS A 733 -36.19 -5.29 11.22
C LYS A 733 -36.91 -5.15 9.87
N GLU A 734 -37.34 -6.27 9.26
CA GLU A 734 -38.09 -6.25 8.00
C GLU A 734 -39.47 -5.59 8.18
N ILE A 735 -40.15 -5.87 9.27
CA ILE A 735 -41.44 -5.23 9.61
C ILE A 735 -41.25 -3.72 9.74
N ILE A 736 -40.30 -3.27 10.54
CA ILE A 736 -40.05 -1.83 10.74
C ILE A 736 -39.62 -1.14 9.44
N ARG A 737 -38.75 -1.77 8.63
CA ARG A 737 -38.36 -1.26 7.31
C ARG A 737 -39.57 -1.11 6.39
N GLY A 738 -40.44 -2.15 6.32
CA GLY A 738 -41.65 -2.13 5.52
C GLY A 738 -42.58 -0.99 5.91
N ILE A 739 -42.82 -0.81 7.21
CA ILE A 739 -43.64 0.28 7.73
C ILE A 739 -43.04 1.65 7.39
N ARG A 740 -41.73 1.83 7.58
CA ARG A 740 -41.04 3.10 7.24
C ARG A 740 -41.14 3.41 5.75
N ASN A 741 -41.00 2.41 4.88
CA ASN A 741 -41.12 2.55 3.44
C ASN A 741 -42.51 3.01 3.04
N VAL A 742 -43.56 2.34 3.50
CA VAL A 742 -44.96 2.74 3.23
C VAL A 742 -45.22 4.15 3.73
N ARG A 743 -44.77 4.50 4.93
CA ARG A 743 -44.92 5.87 5.46
C ARG A 743 -44.21 6.91 4.60
N ALA A 744 -43.00 6.59 4.12
CA ALA A 744 -42.25 7.48 3.21
C ALA A 744 -42.95 7.63 1.85
N GLU A 745 -43.41 6.55 1.25
CA GLU A 745 -44.13 6.55 -0.05
C GLU A 745 -45.45 7.34 0.03
N MET A 746 -46.15 7.25 1.18
CA MET A 746 -47.39 7.96 1.42
C MET A 746 -47.19 9.35 2.00
N ASN A 747 -45.95 9.80 2.21
CA ASN A 747 -45.56 11.08 2.81
C ASN A 747 -46.21 11.30 4.22
N VAL A 748 -46.25 10.24 5.04
CA VAL A 748 -46.86 10.32 6.39
C VAL A 748 -45.85 10.96 7.36
N PRO A 749 -46.16 12.08 8.01
CA PRO A 749 -45.25 12.72 8.95
C PRO A 749 -45.09 11.88 10.21
N ASN A 750 -43.93 11.95 10.87
CA ASN A 750 -43.65 11.19 12.08
C ASN A 750 -44.55 11.55 13.28
N SER A 751 -45.12 12.75 13.28
CA SER A 751 -46.08 13.19 14.27
C SER A 751 -47.41 12.43 14.19
N ARG A 752 -47.74 11.86 13.01
CA ARG A 752 -48.95 11.07 12.81
C ARG A 752 -48.64 9.61 13.08
N LYS A 753 -48.98 9.11 14.22
CA LYS A 753 -48.75 7.73 14.64
C LYS A 753 -49.89 6.83 14.10
N ALA A 754 -49.58 5.59 13.82
CA ALA A 754 -50.54 4.58 13.35
C ALA A 754 -50.43 3.30 14.16
N THR A 755 -51.46 2.50 14.22
CA THR A 755 -51.42 1.15 14.76
C THR A 755 -50.97 0.17 13.65
N ALA A 756 -50.03 -0.71 13.95
CA ALA A 756 -49.61 -1.74 13.01
C ALA A 756 -50.09 -3.13 13.51
N PHE A 757 -50.82 -3.85 12.68
CA PHE A 757 -51.25 -5.22 12.96
C PHE A 757 -50.32 -6.19 12.21
N VAL A 758 -49.65 -7.07 12.93
CA VAL A 758 -48.81 -8.12 12.38
C VAL A 758 -49.54 -9.45 12.48
N VAL A 759 -49.90 -10.01 11.35
CA VAL A 759 -50.49 -11.33 11.25
C VAL A 759 -49.37 -12.35 11.05
N CYS A 760 -49.18 -13.22 12.05
CA CYS A 760 -48.15 -14.22 12.09
C CYS A 760 -48.72 -15.53 12.70
N GLU A 761 -48.62 -16.62 11.90
CA GLU A 761 -49.12 -17.96 12.33
C GLU A 761 -48.18 -18.66 13.30
N ASP A 762 -46.86 -18.34 13.23
CA ASP A 762 -45.84 -18.90 14.13
C ASP A 762 -45.98 -18.28 15.53
N GLU A 763 -46.28 -19.11 16.52
CA GLU A 763 -46.50 -18.67 17.90
C GLU A 763 -45.23 -18.20 18.59
N GLU A 764 -44.08 -18.83 18.32
CA GLU A 764 -42.79 -18.47 18.90
C GLU A 764 -42.30 -17.13 18.33
N LEU A 765 -42.35 -16.96 17.01
CA LEU A 765 -42.05 -15.70 16.35
C LEU A 765 -42.99 -14.59 16.81
N GLY A 766 -44.27 -14.84 16.84
CA GLY A 766 -45.27 -13.86 17.29
C GLY A 766 -45.05 -13.40 18.73
N ALA A 767 -44.79 -14.34 19.65
CA ALA A 767 -44.47 -14.00 21.04
C ALA A 767 -43.18 -13.16 21.15
N GLY A 768 -42.16 -13.50 20.41
CA GLY A 768 -40.90 -12.73 20.35
C GLY A 768 -41.07 -11.31 19.80
N LEU A 769 -41.83 -11.14 18.68
CA LEU A 769 -42.17 -9.83 18.11
C LEU A 769 -42.95 -8.95 19.10
N ALA A 770 -43.88 -9.54 19.88
CA ALA A 770 -44.64 -8.81 20.89
C ALA A 770 -43.73 -8.19 21.98
N LEU A 771 -42.63 -8.83 22.34
CA LEU A 771 -41.66 -8.28 23.31
C LEU A 771 -40.93 -7.04 22.79
N LEU A 772 -40.89 -6.86 21.45
CA LEU A 772 -40.26 -5.70 20.79
C LEU A 772 -41.24 -4.57 20.46
N GLY A 773 -42.54 -4.74 20.81
CA GLY A 773 -43.60 -3.81 20.46
C GLY A 773 -43.36 -2.37 20.90
N HIS A 774 -42.84 -2.15 22.10
CA HIS A 774 -42.55 -0.82 22.63
C HIS A 774 -41.44 -0.10 21.85
N ALA A 775 -40.42 -0.83 21.39
CA ALA A 775 -39.38 -0.25 20.57
C ALA A 775 -39.94 0.21 19.20
N ALA A 776 -40.89 -0.56 18.64
CA ALA A 776 -41.53 -0.24 17.35
C ALA A 776 -42.29 1.11 17.37
N GLN A 777 -42.85 1.49 18.53
CA GLN A 777 -43.56 2.76 18.69
C GLN A 777 -42.67 3.95 18.33
N ASN A 778 -41.42 3.94 18.77
CA ASN A 778 -40.46 5.01 18.48
C ASN A 778 -39.82 4.84 17.10
N MET A 779 -39.44 3.61 16.75
CA MET A 779 -38.68 3.32 15.52
C MET A 779 -39.51 3.46 14.23
N ALA A 780 -40.85 3.26 14.28
CA ALA A 780 -41.74 3.35 13.13
C ALA A 780 -42.87 4.38 13.31
N ALA A 781 -42.81 5.22 14.33
CA ALA A 781 -43.86 6.20 14.71
C ALA A 781 -45.24 5.54 14.82
N LEU A 782 -45.35 4.52 15.69
CA LEU A 782 -46.56 3.79 15.91
C LEU A 782 -47.20 4.18 17.24
N ASN A 783 -48.56 4.03 17.33
CA ASN A 783 -49.26 4.00 18.60
C ASN A 783 -49.02 2.66 19.30
N GLU A 784 -49.15 1.57 18.53
CA GLU A 784 -49.03 0.20 19.03
C GLU A 784 -48.62 -0.74 17.87
N LEU A 785 -47.95 -1.82 18.21
CA LEU A 785 -47.69 -2.98 17.35
C LEU A 785 -48.50 -4.16 17.92
N VAL A 786 -49.54 -4.55 17.21
CA VAL A 786 -50.46 -5.63 17.62
C VAL A 786 -50.12 -6.90 16.91
N ILE A 787 -49.77 -7.98 17.61
CA ILE A 787 -49.47 -9.29 17.04
C ILE A 787 -50.69 -10.18 17.13
N GLN A 788 -51.15 -10.78 16.04
CA GLN A 788 -52.30 -11.66 16.00
C GLN A 788 -52.12 -12.80 14.99
N LYS A 789 -52.91 -13.86 15.12
CA LYS A 789 -52.81 -15.07 14.28
C LYS A 789 -53.48 -14.95 12.92
N ASP A 790 -54.53 -14.14 12.83
CA ASP A 790 -55.33 -13.99 11.62
C ASP A 790 -55.73 -12.52 11.37
N LYS A 791 -56.46 -12.28 10.28
CA LYS A 791 -56.86 -10.93 9.86
C LYS A 791 -58.13 -10.39 10.60
N SER A 792 -58.53 -11.03 11.68
CA SER A 792 -59.75 -10.61 12.42
C SER A 792 -59.63 -9.18 12.95
N GLY A 793 -60.62 -8.35 12.69
CA GLY A 793 -60.69 -6.95 13.18
C GLY A 793 -59.84 -5.98 12.37
N ILE A 794 -59.15 -6.40 11.31
CA ILE A 794 -58.42 -5.51 10.39
C ILE A 794 -59.33 -5.10 9.22
N ALA A 795 -59.39 -3.81 8.93
CA ALA A 795 -60.20 -3.26 7.82
C ALA A 795 -59.72 -3.77 6.48
N ASP A 796 -60.60 -4.01 5.54
CA ASP A 796 -60.25 -4.55 4.21
C ASP A 796 -59.41 -3.58 3.36
N ASP A 797 -59.46 -2.31 3.65
CA ASP A 797 -58.68 -1.28 2.97
C ASP A 797 -57.33 -0.94 3.65
N ALA A 798 -56.95 -1.67 4.69
CA ALA A 798 -55.69 -1.50 5.34
C ALA A 798 -54.53 -1.76 4.35
N VAL A 799 -53.50 -0.93 4.39
CA VAL A 799 -52.29 -1.11 3.59
C VAL A 799 -51.55 -2.33 4.09
N SER A 800 -51.34 -3.30 3.18
CA SER A 800 -50.65 -4.56 3.52
C SER A 800 -49.20 -4.55 3.10
N ILE A 801 -48.32 -5.05 3.96
CA ILE A 801 -46.87 -5.23 3.73
C ILE A 801 -46.57 -6.68 3.96
N VAL A 802 -46.13 -7.37 2.92
CA VAL A 802 -45.74 -8.78 3.01
C VAL A 802 -44.27 -8.85 3.41
N VAL A 803 -43.97 -9.51 4.50
CA VAL A 803 -42.59 -9.82 4.96
C VAL A 803 -42.48 -11.34 5.11
N PRO A 804 -41.28 -11.92 5.24
CA PRO A 804 -41.14 -13.37 5.51
C PRO A 804 -41.99 -13.75 6.73
N ASP A 805 -42.73 -14.86 6.62
CA ASP A 805 -43.53 -15.50 7.68
C ASP A 805 -44.57 -14.60 8.37
N ALA A 806 -44.81 -13.36 7.88
CA ALA A 806 -45.82 -12.47 8.44
C ALA A 806 -46.38 -11.47 7.40
N THR A 807 -47.53 -10.90 7.70
CA THR A 807 -48.08 -9.79 6.94
C THR A 807 -48.46 -8.66 7.89
N VAL A 808 -47.99 -7.46 7.58
CA VAL A 808 -48.26 -6.23 8.37
C VAL A 808 -49.40 -5.45 7.71
N TYR A 809 -50.34 -4.99 8.50
CA TYR A 809 -51.45 -4.18 8.07
C TYR A 809 -51.47 -2.83 8.79
N LEU A 810 -51.62 -1.75 8.05
CA LEU A 810 -51.71 -0.38 8.56
C LEU A 810 -53.07 0.19 8.16
N PRO A 811 -53.95 0.60 9.10
CA PRO A 811 -55.22 1.23 8.76
C PRO A 811 -55.02 2.49 7.95
N LEU A 812 -55.67 2.57 6.79
CA LEU A 812 -55.47 3.68 5.86
C LEU A 812 -55.88 5.01 6.48
N GLU A 813 -56.94 5.04 7.30
CA GLU A 813 -57.43 6.22 7.98
C GLU A 813 -56.43 6.81 9.00
N GLU A 814 -55.57 6.00 9.57
CA GLU A 814 -54.51 6.46 10.47
C GLU A 814 -53.29 7.03 9.71
N LEU A 815 -53.08 6.63 8.47
CA LEU A 815 -51.96 7.07 7.63
C LEU A 815 -52.28 8.39 6.91
N ILE A 816 -53.49 8.57 6.44
CA ILE A 816 -53.90 9.70 5.56
C ILE A 816 -54.92 10.57 6.30
N ASP A 817 -54.71 11.87 6.29
CA ASP A 817 -55.72 12.84 6.56
C ASP A 817 -56.49 13.05 5.25
N PHE A 818 -57.64 12.43 5.12
CA PHE A 818 -58.43 12.47 3.90
C PHE A 818 -58.74 13.90 3.49
N GLU A 819 -59.07 14.80 4.44
CA GLU A 819 -59.40 16.19 4.12
C GLU A 819 -58.19 16.96 3.62
N GLN A 820 -57.08 16.86 4.31
CA GLN A 820 -55.83 17.53 3.91
C GLN A 820 -55.24 16.94 2.62
N GLU A 821 -55.32 15.64 2.43
CA GLU A 821 -54.80 15.00 1.21
C GLU A 821 -55.71 15.32 0.00
N ILE A 822 -57.00 15.34 0.18
CA ILE A 822 -57.93 15.80 -0.86
C ILE A 822 -57.69 17.29 -1.20
N GLU A 823 -57.45 18.13 -0.19
CA GLU A 823 -57.10 19.54 -0.43
C GLU A 823 -55.77 19.68 -1.18
N ARG A 824 -54.75 18.91 -0.76
CA ARG A 824 -53.44 18.89 -1.41
C ARG A 824 -53.53 18.43 -2.87
N LEU A 825 -54.19 17.31 -3.11
CA LEU A 825 -54.40 16.76 -4.45
C LEU A 825 -55.24 17.66 -5.33
N THR A 826 -56.25 18.36 -4.77
CA THR A 826 -57.04 19.37 -5.46
C THR A 826 -56.20 20.58 -5.88
N LYS A 827 -55.30 21.03 -5.00
CA LYS A 827 -54.31 22.09 -5.33
C LYS A 827 -53.35 21.62 -6.42
N GLU A 828 -52.89 20.37 -6.34
CA GLU A 828 -52.00 19.80 -7.35
C GLU A 828 -52.69 19.59 -8.72
N GLU A 829 -53.97 19.16 -8.73
CA GLU A 829 -54.79 19.10 -9.93
C GLU A 829 -54.92 20.47 -10.56
N ALA A 830 -55.17 21.51 -9.75
CA ALA A 830 -55.24 22.88 -10.24
C ALA A 830 -53.90 23.39 -10.79
N ARG A 831 -52.77 23.01 -10.17
CA ARG A 831 -51.42 23.33 -10.65
C ARG A 831 -51.14 22.66 -11.99
N LEU A 832 -51.35 21.35 -12.07
CA LEU A 832 -51.14 20.54 -13.27
C LEU A 832 -52.06 21.02 -14.42
N THR A 833 -53.32 21.42 -14.14
CA THR A 833 -54.24 22.02 -15.12
C THR A 833 -53.61 23.27 -15.75
N LYS A 834 -53.02 24.15 -14.94
CA LYS A 834 -52.34 25.35 -15.44
C LYS A 834 -51.09 25.02 -16.27
N GLU A 835 -50.27 24.06 -15.83
CA GLU A 835 -49.08 23.66 -16.57
C GLU A 835 -49.41 22.98 -17.90
N ILE A 836 -50.41 22.08 -17.93
CA ILE A 836 -50.90 21.46 -19.16
C ILE A 836 -51.47 22.52 -20.12
N ALA A 837 -52.25 23.50 -19.60
CA ALA A 837 -52.79 24.57 -20.43
C ALA A 837 -51.64 25.46 -20.99
N ARG A 838 -50.61 25.73 -20.20
CA ARG A 838 -49.42 26.47 -20.61
C ARG A 838 -48.66 25.75 -21.70
N SER A 839 -48.34 24.50 -21.50
CA SER A 839 -47.58 23.67 -22.47
C SER A 839 -48.39 23.49 -23.77
N ASN A 840 -49.69 23.24 -23.68
CA ASN A 840 -50.56 23.19 -24.84
C ASN A 840 -50.62 24.55 -25.58
N GLY A 841 -50.69 25.69 -24.83
CA GLY A 841 -50.62 27.00 -25.40
C GLY A 841 -49.31 27.29 -26.15
N MET A 842 -48.20 26.82 -25.61
CA MET A 842 -46.89 26.94 -26.26
C MET A 842 -46.80 26.08 -27.54
N LEU A 843 -47.25 24.83 -27.46
CA LEU A 843 -47.21 23.87 -28.56
C LEU A 843 -48.21 24.17 -29.67
N ASN A 844 -49.33 24.88 -29.37
CA ASN A 844 -50.31 25.39 -30.36
C ASN A 844 -49.90 26.75 -30.97
N ASN A 845 -48.84 27.36 -30.48
CA ASN A 845 -48.36 28.64 -31.03
C ASN A 845 -47.42 28.34 -32.21
N GLU A 846 -47.93 28.59 -33.45
CA GLU A 846 -47.19 28.38 -34.68
C GLU A 846 -45.82 29.11 -34.71
N LYS A 847 -45.71 30.28 -34.07
CA LYS A 847 -44.48 31.06 -33.99
C LYS A 847 -43.42 30.37 -33.09
N PHE A 848 -43.91 29.70 -32.07
CA PHE A 848 -43.01 28.94 -31.19
C PHE A 848 -42.50 27.63 -31.88
N VAL A 849 -43.45 26.86 -32.41
CA VAL A 849 -43.12 25.57 -33.05
C VAL A 849 -42.22 25.72 -34.30
N SER A 850 -42.42 26.83 -35.06
CA SER A 850 -41.67 27.09 -36.28
C SER A 850 -40.29 27.77 -36.06
N LYS A 851 -40.09 28.48 -34.95
CA LYS A 851 -38.88 29.30 -34.70
C LYS A 851 -37.99 28.77 -33.56
N ALA A 852 -38.50 27.96 -32.65
CA ALA A 852 -37.72 27.41 -31.57
C ALA A 852 -36.87 26.19 -32.05
N PRO A 853 -35.70 25.93 -31.44
CA PRO A 853 -34.92 24.73 -31.73
C PRO A 853 -35.75 23.45 -31.53
N ALA A 854 -35.63 22.47 -32.42
CA ALA A 854 -36.39 21.21 -32.38
C ALA A 854 -36.30 20.51 -31.02
N ALA A 855 -35.13 20.59 -30.37
CA ALA A 855 -34.90 20.03 -29.02
C ALA A 855 -35.79 20.71 -27.96
N LYS A 856 -36.02 22.02 -28.02
CA LYS A 856 -36.92 22.72 -27.09
C LYS A 856 -38.38 22.40 -27.31
N VAL A 857 -38.78 22.20 -28.53
CA VAL A 857 -40.14 21.78 -28.86
C VAL A 857 -40.41 20.37 -28.36
N GLN A 858 -39.44 19.48 -28.51
CA GLN A 858 -39.53 18.12 -27.98
C GLN A 858 -39.53 18.10 -26.43
N GLU A 859 -38.67 18.88 -25.80
CA GLU A 859 -38.68 19.06 -24.33
C GLU A 859 -40.05 19.47 -23.78
N GLU A 860 -40.72 20.37 -24.47
CA GLU A 860 -42.03 20.85 -24.04
C GLU A 860 -43.14 19.80 -24.31
N ARG A 861 -43.00 18.95 -25.34
CA ARG A 861 -43.89 17.79 -25.55
C ARG A 861 -43.72 16.75 -24.46
N ASP A 862 -42.50 16.45 -24.10
CA ASP A 862 -42.16 15.47 -23.05
C ASP A 862 -42.68 15.96 -21.68
N LYS A 863 -42.59 17.27 -21.39
CA LYS A 863 -43.22 17.90 -20.21
C LYS A 863 -44.73 17.79 -20.23
N LEU A 864 -45.34 18.03 -21.35
CA LEU A 864 -46.79 17.91 -21.49
C LEU A 864 -47.27 16.48 -21.23
N GLU A 865 -46.58 15.50 -21.81
CA GLU A 865 -46.89 14.08 -21.58
C GLU A 865 -46.72 13.71 -20.12
N THR A 866 -45.64 14.15 -19.48
CA THR A 866 -45.38 13.96 -18.06
C THR A 866 -46.49 14.57 -17.19
N TYR A 867 -46.91 15.82 -17.47
CA TYR A 867 -47.98 16.47 -16.73
C TYR A 867 -49.33 15.79 -16.94
N GLN A 868 -49.59 15.26 -18.11
CA GLN A 868 -50.82 14.51 -18.40
C GLN A 868 -50.84 13.18 -17.63
N GLN A 869 -49.74 12.46 -17.56
CA GLN A 869 -49.60 11.23 -16.77
C GLN A 869 -49.78 11.52 -15.27
N MET A 870 -49.15 12.57 -14.75
CA MET A 870 -49.30 13.01 -13.37
C MET A 870 -50.74 13.40 -13.07
N MET A 871 -51.42 14.11 -13.98
CA MET A 871 -52.83 14.51 -13.87
C MET A 871 -53.74 13.28 -13.77
N ALA A 872 -53.52 12.27 -14.59
CA ALA A 872 -54.30 11.02 -14.56
C ALA A 872 -54.16 10.34 -13.19
N GLN A 873 -52.93 10.22 -12.67
CA GLN A 873 -52.68 9.62 -11.34
C GLN A 873 -53.32 10.45 -10.21
N VAL A 874 -53.21 11.79 -10.27
CA VAL A 874 -53.84 12.68 -9.26
C VAL A 874 -55.37 12.54 -9.27
N LYS A 875 -56.02 12.47 -10.45
CA LYS A 875 -57.45 12.29 -10.57
C LYS A 875 -57.92 10.95 -10.05
N GLU A 876 -57.27 9.85 -10.43
CA GLU A 876 -57.57 8.50 -9.96
C GLU A 876 -57.48 8.43 -8.42
N ARG A 877 -56.44 9.03 -7.84
CA ARG A 877 -56.23 9.08 -6.40
C ARG A 877 -57.28 9.95 -5.68
N LEU A 878 -57.64 11.12 -6.27
CA LEU A 878 -58.71 11.99 -5.76
C LEU A 878 -60.10 11.33 -5.76
N GLU A 879 -60.47 10.62 -6.84
CA GLU A 879 -61.71 9.88 -6.94
C GLU A 879 -61.76 8.76 -5.91
N GLY A 880 -60.64 8.00 -5.76
CA GLY A 880 -60.52 6.94 -4.74
C GLY A 880 -60.71 7.45 -3.32
N LEU A 881 -60.08 8.61 -2.98
CA LEU A 881 -60.19 9.21 -1.65
C LEU A 881 -61.57 9.78 -1.37
N LYS A 882 -62.18 10.45 -2.33
CA LYS A 882 -63.55 11.01 -2.20
C LYS A 882 -64.61 9.88 -2.06
N ALA A 883 -64.44 8.78 -2.75
CA ALA A 883 -65.30 7.60 -2.61
C ALA A 883 -65.22 6.94 -1.22
N LYS A 884 -64.09 7.07 -0.53
CA LYS A 884 -63.90 6.56 0.82
C LYS A 884 -64.37 7.53 1.93
N GLN A 885 -64.54 8.82 1.62
CA GLN A 885 -65.04 9.83 2.54
C GLN A 885 -66.60 9.92 2.53
N SER A 886 -67.21 9.43 1.48
CA SER A 886 -68.67 9.37 1.35
C SER A 886 -69.23 8.06 1.94
#